data_02d3f1a3271cbed077876ee913f26b01
#
_entry.id   02d3f1a3271cbed077876ee913f26b01
#
_cell.length_a   1.000
_cell.length_b   1.000
_cell.length_c   1.000
_cell.angle_alpha   90.00
_cell.angle_beta   90.00
_cell.angle_gamma   90.00
#
_symmetry.space_group_name_H-M   'P 1'
#
loop_
_entity.id
_entity.type
_entity.pdbx_description
1 polymer ?
#
loop_
_entity_poly.entity_id
_entity_poly.type
_entity_poly.pdbx_seq_one_letter_code
_entity_poly.pdbx_strand_id
1 'polypeptide(L)'
;MKRLFTWALICATALFAACNGNDTPDGPAWPAPEAVSVSISGSTVNYVTATVKVNNTSAEALAYIVDQQANMEYTAETIFAEGTTIACKANISLIINLSQLIDSTTYTIYVAAKDKDSNYSNVATHTFTTKVQPEYTLVSKEHSGFKVSGRLSDNLPATSVVKWAVTDLASYNFNGGAENDNYWLNRNEALFPNILSKHYELNITPDTRTFVKDGLTYAWYEPITAGQPVVLLFAEYGEGSHSEWGEGHYSPLFGAANPNGYYRKETFVTTRPTTLAAKPSVLIDVRPSGKGTITISAPTDIEKFTYLILTTEQYNQALELLNNNASYLQWFVTSSLANELFGSYDGWGTHQIDTSKLNLKANTDYYLLITASGNSEGTSQSYVEATFALPPAAPETADNIIIAHRGGSKEAGVPDNSIASLKYAMGLGCYASETDIYWTKDNKIVVAHANSECKINGRYPWESTLAEIQAAGKLSNGETVPSLEDYIRAAMVKGSKTKLCLDVKAITSPSNRDSDAVKACERACEIIKELEAEAWCEFICSGRTNITKNCAKYANAAGIAIGAMGEFSASQYKDWGYTWHNRDKKYGISESEVNTYLNAGLQVSVFTLEPDADWQLVSSYWQKLRVITTDYPKKMLAKTR
;
A
#
# COMPACT_ATOMS: atom_id res chain seq x y z
N MET A 1 8.45 39.06 -7.48
CA MET A 1 9.07 38.20 -8.48
C MET A 1 9.11 36.77 -7.90
N LYS A 2 8.22 35.91 -8.35
CA LYS A 2 8.15 34.51 -7.91
C LYS A 2 9.20 33.74 -8.72
N ARG A 3 10.21 33.20 -8.05
CA ARG A 3 11.12 32.19 -8.65
C ARG A 3 10.31 30.94 -8.93
N LEU A 4 10.13 30.62 -10.18
CA LEU A 4 9.60 29.33 -10.63
C LEU A 4 10.72 28.30 -10.51
N PHE A 5 10.77 27.57 -9.41
CA PHE A 5 11.57 26.34 -9.31
C PHE A 5 10.81 25.26 -10.07
N THR A 6 11.24 24.99 -11.28
CA THR A 6 10.80 23.81 -12.00
C THR A 6 11.75 22.68 -11.62
N TRP A 7 11.28 21.76 -10.78
CA TRP A 7 11.98 20.50 -10.51
C TRP A 7 11.92 19.63 -11.76
N ALA A 8 12.97 19.66 -12.56
CA ALA A 8 13.14 18.66 -13.60
C ALA A 8 13.67 17.38 -12.94
N LEU A 9 12.89 16.30 -13.00
CA LEU A 9 13.38 14.96 -12.65
C LEU A 9 14.38 14.55 -13.73
N ILE A 10 15.66 14.59 -13.41
CA ILE A 10 16.72 14.29 -14.36
C ILE A 10 17.28 12.92 -14.02
N CYS A 11 17.01 11.93 -14.90
CA CYS A 11 17.77 10.68 -14.91
C CYS A 11 19.10 10.92 -15.60
N ALA A 12 20.18 10.91 -14.83
CA ALA A 12 21.53 10.94 -15.35
C ALA A 12 22.01 9.49 -15.57
N THR A 13 22.09 9.06 -16.81
CA THR A 13 22.79 7.81 -17.16
C THR A 13 24.27 8.10 -17.38
N ALA A 14 25.10 7.64 -16.48
CA ALA A 14 26.55 7.69 -16.64
C ALA A 14 27.04 6.45 -17.40
N LEU A 15 27.39 6.60 -18.67
CA LEU A 15 28.12 5.58 -19.43
C LEU A 15 29.60 5.68 -19.08
N PHE A 16 30.12 4.70 -18.35
CA PHE A 16 31.53 4.59 -18.01
C PHE A 16 32.31 3.94 -19.15
N ALA A 17 33.13 4.71 -19.84
CA ALA A 17 34.22 4.15 -20.63
C ALA A 17 35.46 4.07 -19.75
N ALA A 18 35.84 2.85 -19.32
CA ALA A 18 37.05 2.63 -18.54
C ALA A 18 38.30 2.64 -19.44
N CYS A 19 39.17 3.61 -19.25
CA CYS A 19 40.57 3.50 -19.70
C CYS A 19 41.49 3.28 -18.49
N ASN A 20 42.23 2.15 -18.52
CA ASN A 20 43.30 1.86 -17.57
C ASN A 20 44.43 2.87 -17.71
N GLY A 21 44.81 3.50 -16.63
CA GLY A 21 45.97 4.38 -16.55
C GLY A 21 46.53 4.41 -15.13
N ASN A 22 47.82 4.12 -14.99
CA ASN A 22 48.56 3.92 -13.78
C ASN A 22 48.48 5.07 -12.76
N ASP A 23 48.44 4.69 -11.51
CA ASP A 23 48.56 5.54 -10.34
C ASP A 23 49.91 6.26 -10.27
N THR A 24 49.84 7.59 -10.07
CA THR A 24 50.91 8.35 -9.40
C THR A 24 50.28 9.25 -8.35
N PRO A 25 50.79 9.30 -7.11
CA PRO A 25 50.21 10.10 -6.06
C PRO A 25 50.70 11.57 -6.12
N ASP A 26 49.88 12.45 -5.58
CA ASP A 26 50.11 13.86 -5.34
C ASP A 26 50.04 14.82 -6.54
N GLY A 27 48.83 15.20 -6.90
CA GLY A 27 48.57 16.40 -7.70
C GLY A 27 48.21 17.60 -6.81
N PRO A 28 48.68 18.80 -7.14
CA PRO A 28 48.38 20.02 -6.40
C PRO A 28 46.89 20.39 -6.47
N ALA A 29 46.46 21.21 -5.49
CA ALA A 29 45.17 21.87 -5.46
C ALA A 29 44.74 22.35 -6.86
N TRP A 30 43.43 22.27 -7.14
CA TRP A 30 42.80 22.62 -8.42
C TRP A 30 43.66 23.53 -9.29
N PRO A 31 44.24 23.04 -10.38
CA PRO A 31 45.00 23.90 -11.25
C PRO A 31 44.07 24.80 -12.05
N ALA A 32 44.55 25.93 -12.40
CA ALA A 32 44.00 27.04 -13.16
C ALA A 32 42.84 26.75 -14.18
N PRO A 33 42.19 27.74 -14.75
CA PRO A 33 40.76 27.89 -15.12
C PRO A 33 40.06 26.86 -16.02
N GLU A 34 40.71 25.78 -16.44
CA GLU A 34 40.14 24.82 -17.41
C GLU A 34 39.79 23.42 -16.83
N ALA A 35 39.60 23.31 -15.52
CA ALA A 35 39.33 22.00 -14.88
C ALA A 35 38.00 21.36 -15.28
N VAL A 36 37.05 22.16 -15.70
CA VAL A 36 35.74 21.72 -16.20
C VAL A 36 35.41 22.45 -17.49
N SER A 37 34.93 21.71 -18.48
CA SER A 37 34.40 22.29 -19.69
C SER A 37 33.06 21.69 -20.01
N VAL A 38 32.16 22.48 -20.62
CA VAL A 38 30.84 22.07 -21.05
C VAL A 38 30.62 22.43 -22.50
N SER A 39 30.04 21.49 -23.25
CA SER A 39 29.65 21.72 -24.65
C SER A 39 28.26 21.10 -24.89
N ILE A 40 27.52 21.65 -25.82
CA ILE A 40 26.25 21.10 -26.25
C ILE A 40 26.47 20.22 -27.47
N SER A 41 26.10 18.95 -27.36
CA SER A 41 26.20 17.98 -28.44
C SER A 41 24.89 17.73 -29.17
N GLY A 42 23.76 18.17 -28.60
CA GLY A 42 22.44 18.04 -29.22
C GLY A 42 21.48 19.07 -28.68
N SER A 43 20.70 19.69 -29.53
CA SER A 43 19.62 20.62 -29.16
C SER A 43 18.37 20.31 -29.97
N THR A 44 17.28 20.06 -29.29
CA THR A 44 15.92 19.94 -29.88
C THR A 44 15.02 21.07 -29.39
N VAL A 45 13.73 20.94 -29.60
CA VAL A 45 12.73 21.93 -29.19
C VAL A 45 12.68 22.10 -27.64
N ASN A 46 12.78 21.00 -26.91
CA ASN A 46 12.61 20.99 -25.44
C ASN A 46 13.63 20.09 -24.73
N TYR A 47 14.66 19.66 -25.43
CA TYR A 47 15.66 18.74 -24.91
C TYR A 47 17.04 19.12 -25.42
N VAL A 48 18.03 19.05 -24.55
CA VAL A 48 19.42 19.35 -24.89
C VAL A 48 20.35 18.36 -24.23
N THR A 49 21.32 17.86 -24.97
CA THR A 49 22.39 17.02 -24.44
C THR A 49 23.65 17.88 -24.22
N ALA A 50 24.04 18.02 -23.00
CA ALA A 50 25.28 18.68 -22.62
C ALA A 50 26.36 17.62 -22.34
N THR A 51 27.52 17.77 -22.95
CA THR A 51 28.73 16.99 -22.62
C THR A 51 29.60 17.81 -21.70
N VAL A 52 29.80 17.33 -20.48
CA VAL A 52 30.66 17.95 -19.49
C VAL A 52 31.93 17.12 -19.33
N LYS A 53 33.07 17.74 -19.55
CA LYS A 53 34.35 17.11 -19.37
C LYS A 53 35.04 17.67 -18.12
N VAL A 54 35.38 16.77 -17.21
CA VAL A 54 36.12 17.09 -15.99
C VAL A 54 37.58 16.64 -16.16
N ASN A 55 38.49 17.59 -16.25
CA ASN A 55 39.91 17.33 -16.51
C ASN A 55 40.77 17.25 -15.22
N ASN A 56 40.15 17.15 -14.05
CA ASN A 56 40.84 17.11 -12.77
C ASN A 56 40.87 15.68 -12.21
N THR A 57 42.02 15.25 -11.71
CA THR A 57 42.23 13.89 -11.17
C THR A 57 41.65 13.67 -9.78
N SER A 58 41.25 14.72 -9.06
CA SER A 58 40.74 14.67 -7.70
C SER A 58 39.22 14.96 -7.59
N ALA A 59 38.53 15.19 -8.70
CA ALA A 59 37.09 15.48 -8.68
C ALA A 59 36.25 14.27 -8.21
N GLU A 60 35.33 14.49 -7.28
CA GLU A 60 34.39 13.47 -6.76
C GLU A 60 32.94 13.77 -7.07
N ALA A 61 32.60 15.04 -7.26
CA ALA A 61 31.25 15.47 -7.59
C ALA A 61 31.24 16.62 -8.60
N LEU A 62 30.17 16.64 -9.38
CA LEU A 62 29.83 17.71 -10.31
C LEU A 62 28.44 18.22 -9.97
N ALA A 63 28.23 19.52 -10.03
CA ALA A 63 26.91 20.11 -9.93
C ALA A 63 26.66 21.08 -11.08
N TYR A 64 25.38 21.26 -11.45
CA TYR A 64 25.01 22.20 -12.49
C TYR A 64 23.67 22.89 -12.20
N ILE A 65 23.53 24.09 -12.76
CA ILE A 65 22.29 24.87 -12.82
C ILE A 65 22.04 25.24 -14.28
N VAL A 66 20.78 25.27 -14.69
CA VAL A 66 20.36 25.79 -16.00
C VAL A 66 19.43 26.98 -15.77
N ASP A 67 19.75 28.12 -16.35
CA ASP A 67 18.98 29.35 -16.19
C ASP A 67 18.64 29.95 -17.56
N GLN A 68 17.46 30.58 -17.63
CA GLN A 68 17.00 31.34 -18.80
C GLN A 68 17.60 32.76 -18.85
N GLN A 69 18.18 33.25 -17.75
CA GLN A 69 18.79 34.56 -17.68
C GLN A 69 20.24 34.48 -18.12
N ALA A 70 20.58 35.21 -19.17
CA ALA A 70 21.96 35.37 -19.57
C ALA A 70 22.71 36.21 -18.52
N ASN A 71 23.97 35.83 -18.24
CA ASN A 71 24.89 36.56 -17.36
C ASN A 71 24.54 36.57 -15.85
N MET A 72 23.93 35.52 -15.33
CA MET A 72 23.92 35.29 -13.89
C MET A 72 25.34 34.89 -13.43
N GLU A 73 25.79 35.49 -12.36
CA GLU A 73 27.05 35.11 -11.72
C GLU A 73 26.75 34.08 -10.61
N TYR A 74 26.87 32.82 -10.95
CA TYR A 74 26.82 31.74 -9.95
C TYR A 74 28.23 31.42 -9.47
N THR A 75 28.44 31.37 -8.15
CA THR A 75 29.65 30.75 -7.60
C THR A 75 29.56 29.23 -7.60
N ALA A 76 30.65 28.53 -7.53
CA ALA A 76 30.64 27.09 -7.45
C ALA A 76 29.85 26.57 -6.22
N GLU A 77 30.00 27.26 -5.09
CA GLU A 77 29.25 26.96 -3.85
C GLU A 77 27.74 27.08 -4.08
N THR A 78 27.29 28.13 -4.77
CA THR A 78 25.86 28.31 -5.09
C THR A 78 25.35 27.19 -6.00
N ILE A 79 26.14 26.79 -7.00
CA ILE A 79 25.78 25.69 -7.90
C ILE A 79 25.62 24.36 -7.12
N PHE A 80 26.50 24.09 -6.17
CA PHE A 80 26.38 22.90 -5.32
C PHE A 80 25.26 22.98 -4.28
N ALA A 81 24.90 24.18 -3.83
CA ALA A 81 23.81 24.38 -2.86
C ALA A 81 22.40 24.32 -3.50
N GLU A 82 22.26 24.85 -4.72
CA GLU A 82 20.95 25.05 -5.37
C GLU A 82 20.77 24.18 -6.62
N GLY A 83 21.83 23.59 -7.17
CA GLY A 83 21.84 22.86 -8.43
C GLY A 83 21.67 21.34 -8.27
N THR A 84 21.67 20.66 -9.40
CA THR A 84 21.68 19.20 -9.45
C THR A 84 23.08 18.67 -9.34
N THR A 85 23.32 17.80 -8.33
CA THR A 85 24.64 17.20 -8.08
C THR A 85 24.71 15.77 -8.63
N ILE A 86 25.82 15.45 -9.28
CA ILE A 86 26.13 14.13 -9.84
C ILE A 86 27.48 13.68 -9.29
N ALA A 87 27.57 12.42 -8.84
CA ALA A 87 28.87 11.83 -8.48
C ALA A 87 29.71 11.65 -9.75
N CYS A 88 30.96 12.09 -9.74
CA CYS A 88 31.84 11.94 -10.87
C CYS A 88 33.20 11.38 -10.42
N LYS A 89 33.96 10.85 -11.38
CA LYS A 89 35.35 10.48 -11.22
C LYS A 89 36.20 11.37 -12.11
N ALA A 90 37.45 11.48 -11.76
CA ALA A 90 38.43 12.27 -12.51
C ALA A 90 38.52 11.86 -14.00
N ASN A 91 38.85 12.83 -14.86
CA ASN A 91 39.09 12.64 -16.30
C ASN A 91 37.94 11.97 -17.08
N ILE A 92 36.71 12.28 -16.74
CA ILE A 92 35.51 11.73 -17.35
C ILE A 92 34.80 12.76 -18.24
N SER A 93 34.20 12.27 -19.32
CA SER A 93 33.14 12.99 -20.04
C SER A 93 31.81 12.47 -19.59
N LEU A 94 30.99 13.33 -19.01
CA LEU A 94 29.64 13.04 -18.56
C LEU A 94 28.63 13.61 -19.57
N ILE A 95 27.58 12.85 -19.84
CA ILE A 95 26.45 13.31 -20.65
C ILE A 95 25.32 13.70 -19.69
N ILE A 96 24.88 14.94 -19.78
CA ILE A 96 23.75 15.49 -19.04
C ILE A 96 22.62 15.75 -20.01
N ASN A 97 21.49 15.12 -19.79
CA ASN A 97 20.30 15.30 -20.60
C ASN A 97 19.37 16.30 -19.92
N LEU A 98 19.20 17.46 -20.53
CA LEU A 98 18.33 18.54 -20.07
C LEU A 98 17.01 18.42 -20.80
N SER A 99 15.92 18.13 -20.09
CA SER A 99 14.58 17.96 -20.63
C SER A 99 13.61 19.03 -20.11
N GLN A 100 12.41 19.11 -20.70
CA GLN A 100 11.34 20.04 -20.32
C GLN A 100 11.74 21.52 -20.47
N LEU A 101 12.65 21.80 -21.36
CA LEU A 101 13.00 23.18 -21.72
C LEU A 101 11.90 23.82 -22.56
N ILE A 102 11.78 25.14 -22.49
CA ILE A 102 10.87 25.91 -23.34
C ILE A 102 11.50 26.07 -24.72
N ASP A 103 10.72 25.94 -25.76
CA ASP A 103 11.17 26.15 -27.15
C ASP A 103 11.59 27.59 -27.40
N SER A 104 12.39 27.82 -28.43
CA SER A 104 12.89 29.14 -28.86
C SER A 104 13.48 29.96 -27.70
N THR A 105 13.98 29.29 -26.66
CA THR A 105 14.44 29.94 -25.45
C THR A 105 15.93 29.74 -25.28
N THR A 106 16.62 30.83 -24.94
CA THR A 106 18.04 30.78 -24.64
C THR A 106 18.27 30.46 -23.18
N TYR A 107 19.13 29.50 -22.96
CA TYR A 107 19.54 29.02 -21.64
C TYR A 107 21.06 29.10 -21.51
N THR A 108 21.53 29.24 -20.27
CA THR A 108 22.93 29.05 -19.93
C THR A 108 23.01 27.94 -18.88
N ILE A 109 23.83 26.91 -19.17
CA ILE A 109 24.21 25.89 -18.19
C ILE A 109 25.48 26.35 -17.48
N TYR A 110 25.47 26.30 -16.17
CA TYR A 110 26.58 26.60 -15.26
C TYR A 110 27.01 25.31 -14.60
N VAL A 111 28.26 24.96 -14.67
CA VAL A 111 28.78 23.68 -14.15
C VAL A 111 29.99 23.91 -13.29
N ALA A 112 30.06 23.28 -12.13
CA ALA A 112 31.20 23.27 -11.27
C ALA A 112 31.49 21.84 -10.76
N ALA A 113 32.72 21.54 -10.45
CA ALA A 113 33.14 20.31 -9.78
C ALA A 113 33.74 20.58 -8.41
N LYS A 114 33.74 19.57 -7.53
CA LYS A 114 34.45 19.62 -6.25
C LYS A 114 35.18 18.32 -5.96
N ASP A 115 36.25 18.43 -5.17
CA ASP A 115 37.00 17.29 -4.66
C ASP A 115 36.50 16.83 -3.28
N LYS A 116 37.15 15.80 -2.72
CA LYS A 116 36.83 15.24 -1.39
C LYS A 116 37.02 16.25 -0.23
N ASP A 117 37.89 17.24 -0.41
CA ASP A 117 38.22 18.24 0.60
C ASP A 117 37.35 19.51 0.46
N SER A 118 36.33 19.43 -0.39
CA SER A 118 35.38 20.52 -0.71
C SER A 118 36.01 21.74 -1.38
N ASN A 119 37.13 21.56 -2.08
CA ASN A 119 37.63 22.60 -2.97
C ASN A 119 36.83 22.58 -4.27
N TYR A 120 36.49 23.75 -4.78
CA TYR A 120 35.66 23.92 -5.97
C TYR A 120 36.50 24.31 -7.20
N SER A 121 36.04 23.85 -8.37
CA SER A 121 36.54 24.30 -9.66
C SER A 121 36.05 25.71 -10.00
N ASN A 122 36.60 26.30 -11.03
CA ASN A 122 35.95 27.39 -11.73
C ASN A 122 34.58 26.96 -12.26
N VAL A 123 33.67 27.91 -12.38
CA VAL A 123 32.40 27.68 -13.06
C VAL A 123 32.60 27.69 -14.56
N ALA A 124 32.27 26.59 -15.21
CA ALA A 124 32.20 26.51 -16.67
C ALA A 124 30.77 26.82 -17.12
N THR A 125 30.65 27.59 -18.19
CA THR A 125 29.35 28.00 -18.73
C THR A 125 29.26 27.70 -20.22
N HIS A 126 28.02 27.38 -20.67
CA HIS A 126 27.70 27.29 -22.09
C HIS A 126 26.28 27.78 -22.34
N THR A 127 26.16 28.71 -23.26
CA THR A 127 24.85 29.25 -23.65
C THR A 127 24.35 28.53 -24.91
N PHE A 128 23.11 28.12 -24.88
CA PHE A 128 22.44 27.46 -26.02
C PHE A 128 21.00 27.96 -26.16
N THR A 129 20.45 27.81 -27.35
CA THR A 129 19.05 28.12 -27.61
C THR A 129 18.32 26.86 -28.05
N THR A 130 17.19 26.57 -27.45
CA THR A 130 16.29 25.51 -27.92
C THR A 130 15.71 25.87 -29.26
N LYS A 131 15.36 24.85 -30.05
CA LYS A 131 14.77 25.08 -31.39
C LYS A 131 13.34 25.59 -31.32
N VAL A 132 12.91 26.24 -32.36
CA VAL A 132 11.52 26.62 -32.56
C VAL A 132 10.66 25.36 -32.64
N GLN A 133 9.61 25.35 -31.84
CA GLN A 133 8.67 24.25 -31.86
C GLN A 133 7.89 24.29 -33.20
N PRO A 134 7.84 23.18 -33.94
CA PRO A 134 6.90 23.07 -35.06
C PRO A 134 5.47 23.22 -34.57
N GLU A 135 4.61 23.75 -35.41
CA GLU A 135 3.18 23.85 -35.12
C GLU A 135 2.62 22.47 -34.77
N TYR A 136 2.04 22.37 -33.60
CA TYR A 136 1.38 21.17 -33.13
C TYR A 136 0.11 21.55 -32.39
N THR A 137 -0.97 20.92 -32.73
CA THR A 137 -2.26 21.16 -32.11
C THR A 137 -2.95 19.83 -31.83
N LEU A 138 -3.23 19.57 -30.56
CA LEU A 138 -4.16 18.54 -30.18
C LEU A 138 -5.57 19.05 -30.47
N VAL A 139 -6.14 18.64 -31.59
CA VAL A 139 -7.37 19.21 -32.17
C VAL A 139 -8.60 18.76 -31.37
N SER A 140 -8.64 17.51 -30.95
CA SER A 140 -9.73 16.97 -30.13
C SER A 140 -9.26 15.81 -29.29
N LYS A 141 -9.95 15.64 -28.15
CA LYS A 141 -9.88 14.44 -27.31
C LYS A 141 -11.25 13.82 -27.25
N GLU A 142 -11.32 12.54 -27.48
CA GLU A 142 -12.53 11.73 -27.39
C GLU A 142 -12.36 10.68 -26.30
N HIS A 143 -13.42 9.95 -25.92
CA HIS A 143 -13.33 8.89 -24.91
C HIS A 143 -12.41 7.76 -25.35
N SER A 144 -12.34 7.50 -26.63
CA SER A 144 -11.62 6.38 -27.21
C SER A 144 -10.76 6.79 -28.41
N GLY A 145 -10.31 8.02 -28.42
CA GLY A 145 -9.45 8.53 -29.48
C GLY A 145 -9.00 9.96 -29.28
N PHE A 146 -8.26 10.46 -30.27
CA PHE A 146 -7.82 11.85 -30.34
C PHE A 146 -7.41 12.23 -31.74
N LYS A 147 -7.39 13.53 -32.02
CA LYS A 147 -6.88 14.11 -33.26
C LYS A 147 -5.72 15.05 -32.97
N VAL A 148 -4.69 14.94 -33.78
CA VAL A 148 -3.52 15.79 -33.71
C VAL A 148 -3.25 16.32 -35.13
N SER A 149 -3.06 17.63 -35.27
CA SER A 149 -2.54 18.23 -36.49
C SER A 149 -1.25 19.00 -36.21
N GLY A 150 -0.40 19.13 -37.17
CA GLY A 150 0.82 19.87 -37.02
C GLY A 150 1.55 20.12 -38.34
N ARG A 151 2.58 20.97 -38.23
CA ARG A 151 3.48 21.30 -39.34
C ARG A 151 4.91 21.02 -38.90
N LEU A 152 5.64 20.28 -39.73
CA LEU A 152 7.07 20.04 -39.53
C LEU A 152 7.89 21.29 -39.87
N SER A 153 9.06 21.43 -39.29
CA SER A 153 9.94 22.57 -39.55
C SER A 153 10.43 22.57 -41.00
N ASP A 154 10.63 23.77 -41.54
CA ASP A 154 11.07 23.95 -42.95
C ASP A 154 12.50 23.41 -43.21
N ASN A 155 13.25 23.10 -42.18
CA ASN A 155 14.68 22.72 -42.28
C ASN A 155 14.91 21.19 -42.25
N LEU A 156 13.88 20.38 -42.45
CA LEU A 156 14.05 18.93 -42.53
C LEU A 156 14.66 18.52 -43.85
N PRO A 157 15.69 17.66 -43.87
CA PRO A 157 16.22 17.07 -45.08
C PRO A 157 15.11 16.33 -45.87
N ALA A 158 15.20 16.34 -47.18
CA ALA A 158 14.21 15.67 -48.06
C ALA A 158 14.15 14.14 -47.85
N THR A 159 15.20 13.56 -47.27
CA THR A 159 15.32 12.13 -46.95
C THR A 159 14.83 11.78 -45.56
N SER A 160 14.41 12.76 -44.77
CA SER A 160 13.95 12.51 -43.37
C SER A 160 12.55 11.90 -43.35
N VAL A 161 12.35 10.99 -42.43
CA VAL A 161 11.05 10.43 -42.07
C VAL A 161 10.69 10.83 -40.67
N VAL A 162 9.41 11.01 -40.37
CA VAL A 162 8.93 11.22 -39.02
C VAL A 162 8.29 9.94 -38.55
N LYS A 163 8.82 9.38 -37.45
CA LYS A 163 8.19 8.30 -36.73
C LYS A 163 7.34 8.87 -35.60
N TRP A 164 6.28 8.19 -35.30
CA TRP A 164 5.45 8.48 -34.15
C TRP A 164 5.13 7.21 -33.38
N ALA A 165 4.89 7.36 -32.09
CA ALA A 165 4.45 6.28 -31.23
C ALA A 165 3.41 6.81 -30.26
N VAL A 166 2.44 5.98 -29.93
CA VAL A 166 1.43 6.25 -28.92
C VAL A 166 1.39 5.05 -27.99
N THR A 167 1.36 5.31 -26.70
CA THR A 167 1.22 4.27 -25.68
C THR A 167 0.52 4.87 -24.45
N ASP A 168 0.08 4.05 -23.53
CA ASP A 168 -0.34 4.53 -22.23
C ASP A 168 0.85 4.88 -21.32
N LEU A 169 0.61 5.77 -20.36
CA LEU A 169 1.67 6.28 -19.47
C LEU A 169 2.30 5.17 -18.62
N ALA A 170 1.49 4.21 -18.15
CA ALA A 170 2.01 3.15 -17.28
C ALA A 170 2.91 2.19 -18.07
N SER A 171 2.50 1.78 -19.26
CA SER A 171 3.33 0.96 -20.18
C SER A 171 4.61 1.69 -20.59
N TYR A 172 4.51 2.99 -20.82
CA TYR A 172 5.67 3.82 -21.15
C TYR A 172 6.69 3.82 -20.00
N ASN A 173 6.26 4.12 -18.78
CA ASN A 173 7.14 4.16 -17.62
C ASN A 173 7.66 2.77 -17.22
N PHE A 174 6.83 1.73 -17.34
CA PHE A 174 7.24 0.34 -17.11
C PHE A 174 8.40 -0.09 -18.02
N ASN A 175 8.43 0.39 -19.25
CA ASN A 175 9.49 0.10 -20.21
C ASN A 175 10.63 1.13 -20.18
N GLY A 176 10.88 1.80 -19.06
CA GLY A 176 12.02 2.69 -18.84
C GLY A 176 11.78 4.16 -19.18
N GLY A 177 10.55 4.54 -19.52
CA GLY A 177 10.18 5.95 -19.72
C GLY A 177 11.03 6.64 -20.78
N ALA A 178 11.50 7.84 -20.46
CA ALA A 178 12.25 8.70 -21.40
C ALA A 178 13.58 8.08 -21.89
N GLU A 179 14.15 7.15 -21.14
CA GLU A 179 15.40 6.47 -21.57
C GLU A 179 15.17 5.53 -22.75
N ASN A 180 13.93 5.12 -22.98
CA ASN A 180 13.54 4.16 -24.02
C ASN A 180 12.60 4.75 -25.10
N ASP A 181 12.60 6.05 -25.30
CA ASP A 181 11.79 6.68 -26.35
C ASP A 181 12.03 6.05 -27.73
N ASN A 182 13.28 5.70 -28.04
CA ASN A 182 13.64 5.00 -29.27
C ASN A 182 13.01 3.60 -29.38
N TYR A 183 12.83 2.88 -28.28
CA TYR A 183 12.15 1.59 -28.26
C TYR A 183 10.71 1.74 -28.75
N TRP A 184 9.98 2.73 -28.24
CA TRP A 184 8.61 2.98 -28.64
C TRP A 184 8.48 3.43 -30.10
N LEU A 185 9.35 4.35 -30.54
CA LEU A 185 9.39 4.86 -31.91
C LEU A 185 9.79 3.79 -32.93
N ASN A 186 10.62 2.83 -32.55
CA ASN A 186 11.04 1.73 -33.42
C ASN A 186 10.07 0.55 -33.44
N ARG A 187 9.31 0.35 -32.35
CA ARG A 187 8.32 -0.73 -32.24
C ARG A 187 7.11 -0.52 -33.16
N ASN A 188 6.75 0.74 -33.40
CA ASN A 188 5.69 1.10 -34.32
C ASN A 188 6.29 1.34 -35.70
N GLU A 189 5.97 0.48 -36.67
CA GLU A 189 6.41 0.61 -38.05
C GLU A 189 5.74 1.77 -38.83
N ALA A 190 5.03 2.65 -38.10
CA ALA A 190 4.36 3.81 -38.70
C ALA A 190 5.38 4.87 -39.11
N LEU A 191 5.91 4.71 -40.29
CA LEU A 191 6.74 5.69 -40.96
C LEU A 191 5.81 6.71 -41.66
N PHE A 192 6.06 8.00 -41.45
CA PHE A 192 5.56 9.04 -42.34
C PHE A 192 6.58 9.20 -43.46
N PRO A 193 6.39 8.54 -44.62
CA PRO A 193 7.30 8.74 -45.71
C PRO A 193 7.13 10.17 -46.23
N ASN A 194 8.26 10.84 -46.36
CA ASN A 194 8.47 12.10 -47.10
C ASN A 194 7.24 13.01 -47.20
N ILE A 195 6.99 13.82 -46.18
CA ILE A 195 5.80 14.67 -46.15
C ILE A 195 6.05 15.86 -47.09
N LEU A 196 5.64 15.72 -48.32
CA LEU A 196 5.71 16.78 -49.32
C LEU A 196 4.98 18.08 -48.89
N SER A 197 4.01 17.97 -48.00
CA SER A 197 3.20 19.11 -47.54
C SER A 197 3.58 19.69 -46.19
N LYS A 198 4.55 19.16 -45.47
CA LYS A 198 4.93 19.59 -44.09
C LYS A 198 3.78 19.67 -43.07
N HIS A 199 2.56 19.31 -43.47
CA HIS A 199 1.39 19.20 -42.60
C HIS A 199 1.06 17.75 -42.36
N TYR A 200 0.69 17.41 -41.13
CA TYR A 200 0.20 16.10 -40.81
C TYR A 200 -1.06 16.17 -39.94
N GLU A 201 -1.92 15.18 -40.13
CA GLU A 201 -3.09 14.95 -39.28
C GLU A 201 -3.12 13.49 -38.85
N LEU A 202 -3.25 13.27 -37.57
CA LEU A 202 -3.49 11.98 -36.98
C LEU A 202 -4.90 11.96 -36.40
N ASN A 203 -5.68 10.98 -36.83
CA ASN A 203 -7.00 10.73 -36.29
C ASN A 203 -7.03 9.31 -35.76
N ILE A 204 -6.98 9.18 -34.46
CA ILE A 204 -6.97 7.91 -33.76
C ILE A 204 -8.34 7.68 -33.15
N THR A 205 -9.05 6.67 -33.63
CA THR A 205 -10.40 6.30 -33.15
C THR A 205 -10.43 4.81 -32.76
N PRO A 206 -11.42 4.35 -31.99
CA PRO A 206 -11.52 2.94 -31.60
C PRO A 206 -11.68 2.00 -32.78
N ASP A 207 -12.37 2.47 -33.82
CA ASP A 207 -12.70 1.67 -34.99
C ASP A 207 -11.58 1.65 -36.04
N THR A 208 -10.68 2.61 -35.98
CA THR A 208 -9.49 2.69 -36.84
C THR A 208 -8.25 2.30 -36.04
N ARG A 209 -8.06 1.02 -35.86
CA ARG A 209 -6.75 0.46 -35.46
C ARG A 209 -5.71 0.69 -36.56
N THR A 210 -6.13 1.22 -37.69
CA THR A 210 -5.31 1.57 -38.82
C THR A 210 -5.73 2.95 -39.28
N PHE A 211 -4.79 3.79 -39.68
CA PHE A 211 -5.09 4.97 -40.45
C PHE A 211 -4.35 4.88 -41.78
N VAL A 212 -4.94 5.48 -42.80
CA VAL A 212 -4.35 5.53 -44.15
C VAL A 212 -3.92 6.96 -44.40
N LYS A 213 -2.65 7.16 -44.75
CA LYS A 213 -2.12 8.43 -45.22
C LYS A 213 -1.28 8.17 -46.49
N ASP A 214 -1.51 8.94 -47.53
CA ASP A 214 -0.78 8.85 -48.81
C ASP A 214 -0.72 7.42 -49.39
N GLY A 215 -1.80 6.63 -49.18
CA GLY A 215 -1.93 5.26 -49.64
C GLY A 215 -1.24 4.19 -48.79
N LEU A 216 -0.57 4.57 -47.72
CA LEU A 216 0.04 3.64 -46.77
C LEU A 216 -0.86 3.42 -45.56
N THR A 217 -0.96 2.15 -45.11
CA THR A 217 -1.74 1.75 -43.95
C THR A 217 -0.82 1.58 -42.73
N TYR A 218 -1.17 2.23 -41.65
CA TYR A 218 -0.45 2.20 -40.36
C TYR A 218 -1.30 1.48 -39.33
N ALA A 219 -0.73 0.50 -38.64
CA ALA A 219 -1.42 -0.29 -37.64
C ALA A 219 -1.26 0.30 -36.23
N TRP A 220 -2.36 0.30 -35.48
CA TRP A 220 -2.39 0.59 -34.04
C TRP A 220 -2.65 -0.69 -33.24
N TYR A 221 -1.88 -0.96 -32.20
CA TYR A 221 -1.92 -2.25 -31.52
C TYR A 221 -2.76 -2.30 -30.25
N GLU A 222 -3.03 -1.16 -29.60
CA GLU A 222 -3.78 -1.14 -28.34
C GLU A 222 -4.98 -0.18 -28.40
N PRO A 223 -6.17 -0.60 -27.90
CA PRO A 223 -7.33 0.27 -27.89
C PRO A 223 -7.14 1.42 -26.91
N ILE A 224 -7.46 2.62 -27.35
CA ILE A 224 -7.52 3.79 -26.48
C ILE A 224 -8.88 3.81 -25.79
N THR A 225 -8.87 4.03 -24.47
CA THR A 225 -10.05 4.01 -23.64
C THR A 225 -10.28 5.36 -22.92
N ALA A 226 -11.47 5.54 -22.39
CA ALA A 226 -11.83 6.78 -21.69
C ALA A 226 -10.97 7.02 -20.44
N GLY A 227 -10.49 8.26 -20.30
CA GLY A 227 -9.66 8.65 -19.16
C GLY A 227 -8.24 8.09 -19.18
N GLN A 228 -7.82 7.52 -20.30
CA GLN A 228 -6.46 6.96 -20.47
C GLN A 228 -5.42 8.08 -20.51
N PRO A 229 -4.37 8.00 -19.65
CA PRO A 229 -3.19 8.85 -19.80
C PRO A 229 -2.34 8.32 -20.97
N VAL A 230 -2.19 9.14 -22.00
CA VAL A 230 -1.53 8.79 -23.25
C VAL A 230 -0.19 9.51 -23.35
N VAL A 231 0.84 8.80 -23.78
CA VAL A 231 2.12 9.36 -24.20
C VAL A 231 2.20 9.27 -25.71
N LEU A 232 2.36 10.41 -26.35
CA LEU A 232 2.52 10.56 -27.80
C LEU A 232 3.93 11.06 -28.10
N LEU A 233 4.65 10.31 -28.92
CA LEU A 233 6.00 10.62 -29.34
C LEU A 233 6.03 10.92 -30.84
N PHE A 234 6.77 11.95 -31.21
CA PHE A 234 7.15 12.23 -32.61
C PHE A 234 8.65 12.42 -32.69
N ALA A 235 9.28 11.83 -33.66
CA ALA A 235 10.69 12.05 -33.90
C ALA A 235 11.05 11.92 -35.37
N GLU A 236 12.03 12.71 -35.76
CA GLU A 236 12.62 12.65 -37.08
C GLU A 236 13.71 11.56 -37.13
N TYR A 237 13.69 10.81 -38.24
CA TYR A 237 14.68 9.78 -38.56
C TYR A 237 15.21 10.02 -39.95
N GLY A 238 16.54 9.92 -40.10
CA GLY A 238 17.21 9.92 -41.41
C GLY A 238 17.54 8.51 -41.85
N GLU A 239 17.82 8.39 -43.16
CA GLU A 239 18.36 7.17 -43.73
C GLU A 239 19.71 6.85 -43.06
N GLY A 240 19.79 5.76 -42.32
CA GLY A 240 20.95 5.38 -41.51
C GLY A 240 21.42 3.98 -41.86
N SER A 241 22.74 3.83 -42.02
CA SER A 241 23.38 2.53 -42.11
C SER A 241 23.57 1.92 -40.70
N HIS A 242 22.60 1.19 -40.20
CA HIS A 242 22.84 0.26 -39.08
C HIS A 242 23.04 -1.14 -39.63
N SER A 243 24.25 -1.62 -39.61
CA SER A 243 24.66 -2.94 -40.10
C SER A 243 24.04 -4.13 -39.30
N GLU A 244 23.42 -3.86 -38.15
CA GLU A 244 22.84 -4.90 -37.29
C GLU A 244 21.37 -5.24 -37.61
N TRP A 245 20.64 -4.44 -38.42
CA TRP A 245 19.19 -4.55 -38.58
C TRP A 245 18.71 -4.77 -40.02
N GLY A 246 19.61 -4.94 -40.98
CA GLY A 246 19.27 -5.13 -42.38
C GLY A 246 18.95 -3.83 -43.18
N GLU A 247 18.79 -3.95 -44.49
CA GLU A 247 18.52 -2.81 -45.36
C GLU A 247 17.17 -2.18 -45.07
N GLY A 248 17.12 -0.85 -44.94
CA GLY A 248 15.89 -0.08 -44.76
C GLY A 248 15.61 0.42 -43.36
N HIS A 249 16.55 0.30 -42.43
CA HIS A 249 16.42 0.86 -41.09
C HIS A 249 16.84 2.33 -41.01
N TYR A 250 16.03 3.11 -40.32
CA TYR A 250 16.29 4.53 -40.10
C TYR A 250 16.94 4.76 -38.74
N SER A 251 17.96 5.63 -38.70
CA SER A 251 18.56 6.09 -37.47
C SER A 251 17.86 7.32 -36.93
N PRO A 252 17.68 7.45 -35.62
CA PRO A 252 17.08 8.64 -35.03
C PRO A 252 17.95 9.86 -35.33
N LEU A 253 17.33 10.92 -35.85
CA LEU A 253 17.95 12.22 -36.13
C LEU A 253 17.86 13.16 -34.90
N PHE A 254 17.67 12.61 -33.72
CA PHE A 254 17.59 13.36 -32.47
C PHE A 254 18.47 12.70 -31.37
N GLY A 255 18.82 13.49 -30.35
CA GLY A 255 19.66 13.03 -29.25
C GLY A 255 21.14 13.29 -29.47
N ALA A 256 22.02 12.65 -28.67
CA ALA A 256 23.45 12.90 -28.64
C ALA A 256 24.17 12.72 -29.98
N ALA A 257 23.69 11.82 -30.83
CA ALA A 257 24.29 11.56 -32.15
C ALA A 257 23.80 12.52 -33.23
N ASN A 258 22.68 13.20 -33.06
CA ASN A 258 22.14 14.15 -34.01
C ASN A 258 21.43 15.32 -33.32
N PRO A 259 22.17 16.40 -33.03
CA PRO A 259 21.66 17.57 -32.30
C PRO A 259 20.62 18.39 -33.10
N ASN A 260 20.45 18.13 -34.39
CA ASN A 260 19.59 18.90 -35.26
C ASN A 260 18.21 18.26 -35.53
N GLY A 261 17.94 17.08 -34.97
CA GLY A 261 16.72 16.34 -35.20
C GLY A 261 15.51 16.86 -34.43
N TYR A 262 14.34 16.63 -35.01
CA TYR A 262 13.06 16.95 -34.39
C TYR A 262 12.68 15.82 -33.44
N TYR A 263 12.31 16.18 -32.20
CA TYR A 263 11.73 15.28 -31.23
C TYR A 263 10.66 16.02 -30.44
N ARG A 264 9.51 15.38 -30.25
CA ARG A 264 8.46 15.88 -29.37
C ARG A 264 7.80 14.76 -28.61
N LYS A 265 7.57 14.99 -27.33
CA LYS A 265 6.77 14.16 -26.46
C LYS A 265 5.65 14.95 -25.84
N GLU A 266 4.44 14.41 -25.92
CA GLU A 266 3.26 14.94 -25.27
C GLU A 266 2.66 13.89 -24.36
N THR A 267 2.21 14.34 -23.18
CA THR A 267 1.40 13.51 -22.29
C THR A 267 0.07 14.19 -22.07
N PHE A 268 -1.00 13.49 -22.35
CA PHE A 268 -2.36 14.00 -22.17
C PHE A 268 -3.29 12.87 -21.73
N VAL A 269 -4.51 13.23 -21.36
CA VAL A 269 -5.54 12.26 -20.98
C VAL A 269 -6.67 12.34 -21.98
N THR A 270 -7.16 11.21 -22.49
CA THR A 270 -8.37 11.14 -23.30
C THR A 270 -9.56 11.69 -22.51
N THR A 271 -10.69 11.95 -23.17
CA THR A 271 -11.88 12.46 -22.47
C THR A 271 -12.23 11.54 -21.31
N ARG A 272 -12.28 12.10 -20.12
CA ARG A 272 -12.60 11.33 -18.90
C ARG A 272 -14.05 10.84 -18.98
N PRO A 273 -14.35 9.65 -18.42
CA PRO A 273 -15.72 9.20 -18.25
C PRO A 273 -16.52 10.20 -17.41
N THR A 274 -17.80 10.32 -17.69
CA THR A 274 -18.73 10.99 -16.77
C THR A 274 -18.82 10.22 -15.47
N THR A 275 -19.02 10.92 -14.35
CA THR A 275 -19.13 10.26 -13.05
C THR A 275 -20.46 9.51 -12.94
N LEU A 276 -20.39 8.20 -12.78
CA LEU A 276 -21.54 7.36 -12.44
C LEU A 276 -21.85 7.50 -10.95
N ALA A 277 -23.10 7.86 -10.61
CA ALA A 277 -23.53 8.00 -9.21
C ALA A 277 -23.57 6.65 -8.47
N ALA A 278 -23.94 5.59 -9.19
CA ALA A 278 -23.95 4.24 -8.66
C ALA A 278 -22.53 3.74 -8.40
N LYS A 279 -22.29 3.27 -7.17
CA LYS A 279 -20.99 2.72 -6.77
C LYS A 279 -21.17 1.32 -6.20
N PRO A 280 -20.30 0.37 -6.53
CA PRO A 280 -20.25 -0.91 -5.84
C PRO A 280 -19.99 -0.73 -4.35
N SER A 281 -20.64 -1.55 -3.52
CA SER A 281 -20.28 -1.71 -2.11
C SER A 281 -19.46 -2.97 -1.91
N VAL A 282 -18.61 -2.98 -0.90
CA VAL A 282 -17.65 -4.06 -0.63
C VAL A 282 -17.82 -4.55 0.80
N LEU A 283 -17.91 -5.88 0.96
CA LEU A 283 -17.79 -6.57 2.24
C LEU A 283 -16.61 -7.54 2.15
N ILE A 284 -15.65 -7.42 3.08
CA ILE A 284 -14.43 -8.22 3.10
C ILE A 284 -14.44 -9.09 4.35
N ASP A 285 -14.44 -10.40 4.15
CA ASP A 285 -14.40 -11.40 5.21
C ASP A 285 -13.27 -12.40 4.93
N VAL A 286 -12.09 -12.10 5.45
CA VAL A 286 -10.86 -12.87 5.22
C VAL A 286 -10.28 -13.39 6.53
N ARG A 287 -9.56 -14.51 6.44
CA ARG A 287 -8.92 -15.22 7.56
C ARG A 287 -7.41 -15.07 7.50
N PRO A 288 -6.67 -15.34 8.59
CA PRO A 288 -5.21 -15.36 8.59
C PRO A 288 -4.58 -16.23 7.50
N SER A 289 -5.20 -17.36 7.16
CA SER A 289 -4.75 -18.24 6.08
C SER A 289 -4.97 -17.68 4.68
N GLY A 290 -5.64 -16.54 4.55
CA GLY A 290 -6.07 -15.98 3.26
C GLY A 290 -7.38 -16.56 2.75
N LYS A 291 -7.98 -17.54 3.43
CA LYS A 291 -9.33 -18.04 3.10
C LYS A 291 -10.39 -17.01 3.46
N GLY A 292 -11.44 -16.97 2.68
CA GLY A 292 -12.56 -16.06 2.91
C GLY A 292 -13.22 -15.61 1.63
N THR A 293 -13.93 -14.50 1.71
CA THR A 293 -14.73 -13.97 0.61
C THR A 293 -14.64 -12.45 0.57
N ILE A 294 -14.40 -11.89 -0.60
CA ILE A 294 -14.68 -10.50 -0.89
C ILE A 294 -15.99 -10.45 -1.66
N THR A 295 -16.99 -9.82 -1.09
CA THR A 295 -18.31 -9.66 -1.70
C THR A 295 -18.43 -8.25 -2.27
N ILE A 296 -18.64 -8.14 -3.58
CA ILE A 296 -18.86 -6.88 -4.28
C ILE A 296 -20.35 -6.86 -4.69
N SER A 297 -21.10 -5.88 -4.21
CA SER A 297 -22.50 -5.68 -4.57
C SER A 297 -22.63 -4.48 -5.49
N ALA A 298 -22.90 -4.75 -6.76
CA ALA A 298 -23.04 -3.75 -7.82
C ALA A 298 -24.51 -3.36 -8.01
N PRO A 299 -24.88 -2.05 -7.91
CA PRO A 299 -26.22 -1.55 -8.22
C PRO A 299 -26.65 -1.82 -9.68
N THR A 300 -27.96 -1.72 -9.93
CA THR A 300 -28.56 -2.01 -11.25
C THR A 300 -28.08 -1.12 -12.40
N ASP A 301 -27.54 0.05 -12.09
CA ASP A 301 -27.02 0.98 -13.08
C ASP A 301 -25.58 0.64 -13.55
N ILE A 302 -25.02 -0.48 -13.05
CA ILE A 302 -23.70 -0.96 -13.42
C ILE A 302 -23.84 -2.10 -14.42
N GLU A 303 -23.29 -1.93 -15.61
CA GLU A 303 -23.23 -3.00 -16.63
C GLU A 303 -22.02 -3.89 -16.48
N LYS A 304 -20.90 -3.32 -16.00
CA LYS A 304 -19.63 -4.04 -15.83
C LYS A 304 -18.81 -3.42 -14.72
N PHE A 305 -18.06 -4.23 -14.01
CA PHE A 305 -16.98 -3.73 -13.17
C PHE A 305 -15.72 -4.60 -13.28
N THR A 306 -14.61 -3.96 -13.03
CA THR A 306 -13.28 -4.57 -12.98
C THR A 306 -12.67 -4.26 -11.64
N TYR A 307 -12.01 -5.23 -11.01
CA TYR A 307 -11.31 -5.03 -9.76
C TYR A 307 -9.85 -5.45 -9.86
N LEU A 308 -9.02 -4.85 -9.01
CA LEU A 308 -7.61 -5.15 -8.87
C LEU A 308 -7.28 -5.18 -7.38
N ILE A 309 -6.55 -6.21 -6.93
CA ILE A 309 -6.07 -6.34 -5.55
C ILE A 309 -4.56 -6.20 -5.56
N LEU A 310 -4.06 -5.24 -4.80
CA LEU A 310 -2.63 -4.90 -4.74
C LEU A 310 -2.15 -4.89 -3.30
N THR A 311 -0.93 -5.35 -3.06
CA THR A 311 -0.23 -5.01 -1.80
C THR A 311 0.09 -3.52 -1.77
N THR A 312 0.42 -2.98 -0.59
CA THR A 312 0.85 -1.58 -0.47
C THR A 312 2.05 -1.27 -1.38
N GLU A 313 2.99 -2.22 -1.52
CA GLU A 313 4.13 -2.06 -2.41
C GLU A 313 3.71 -1.97 -3.88
N GLN A 314 2.86 -2.89 -4.34
CA GLN A 314 2.33 -2.88 -5.70
C GLN A 314 1.48 -1.65 -6.01
N TYR A 315 0.70 -1.17 -5.02
CA TYR A 315 -0.07 0.08 -5.15
C TYR A 315 0.86 1.29 -5.36
N ASN A 316 1.94 1.38 -4.59
CA ASN A 316 2.93 2.44 -4.75
C ASN A 316 3.66 2.34 -6.10
N GLN A 317 4.02 1.14 -6.54
CA GLN A 317 4.59 0.91 -7.87
C GLN A 317 3.62 1.34 -8.98
N ALA A 318 2.33 1.03 -8.86
CA ALA A 318 1.31 1.50 -9.80
C ALA A 318 1.22 3.04 -9.83
N LEU A 319 1.29 3.70 -8.68
CA LEU A 319 1.34 5.17 -8.61
C LEU A 319 2.60 5.73 -9.28
N GLU A 320 3.76 5.14 -9.07
CA GLU A 320 5.00 5.54 -9.74
C GLU A 320 4.87 5.45 -11.27
N LEU A 321 4.31 4.35 -11.79
CA LEU A 321 4.03 4.19 -13.22
C LEU A 321 3.07 5.26 -13.77
N LEU A 322 2.25 5.85 -12.91
CA LEU A 322 1.29 6.91 -13.25
C LEU A 322 1.79 8.32 -12.88
N ASN A 323 3.11 8.50 -12.72
CA ASN A 323 3.74 9.75 -12.27
C ASN A 323 3.13 10.28 -10.95
N ASN A 324 2.80 9.38 -10.01
CA ASN A 324 2.16 9.65 -8.72
C ASN A 324 0.80 10.38 -8.84
N ASN A 325 0.10 10.22 -9.95
CA ASN A 325 -1.22 10.80 -10.14
C ASN A 325 -2.33 9.78 -9.86
N ALA A 326 -2.83 9.76 -8.63
CA ALA A 326 -3.88 8.84 -8.20
C ALA A 326 -5.18 8.94 -9.03
N SER A 327 -5.42 10.07 -9.72
CA SER A 327 -6.62 10.20 -10.58
C SER A 327 -6.59 9.28 -11.80
N TYR A 328 -5.46 8.66 -12.10
CA TYR A 328 -5.32 7.70 -13.19
C TYR A 328 -5.57 6.24 -12.74
N LEU A 329 -5.68 5.98 -11.44
CA LEU A 329 -5.93 4.63 -10.92
C LEU A 329 -7.26 4.05 -11.44
N GLN A 330 -8.28 4.88 -11.59
CA GLN A 330 -9.56 4.46 -12.17
C GLN A 330 -9.39 3.84 -13.57
N TRP A 331 -8.57 4.45 -14.42
CA TRP A 331 -8.22 3.89 -15.71
C TRP A 331 -7.29 2.67 -15.55
N PHE A 332 -6.29 2.74 -14.67
CA PHE A 332 -5.28 1.69 -14.49
C PHE A 332 -5.89 0.33 -14.16
N VAL A 333 -6.96 0.29 -13.35
CA VAL A 333 -7.69 -0.94 -13.00
C VAL A 333 -8.17 -1.70 -14.25
N THR A 334 -8.46 -1.01 -15.34
CA THR A 334 -8.94 -1.60 -16.59
C THR A 334 -7.84 -1.81 -17.64
N SER A 335 -6.59 -1.45 -17.31
CA SER A 335 -5.45 -1.54 -18.23
C SER A 335 -4.91 -2.97 -18.33
N SER A 336 -4.16 -3.24 -19.39
CA SER A 336 -3.53 -4.53 -19.65
C SER A 336 -2.37 -4.87 -18.68
N LEU A 337 -1.90 -3.89 -17.90
CA LEU A 337 -0.87 -4.09 -16.88
C LEU A 337 -1.41 -4.66 -15.56
N ALA A 338 -2.71 -4.87 -15.45
CA ALA A 338 -3.30 -5.55 -14.30
C ALA A 338 -2.73 -6.98 -14.18
N ASN A 339 -2.31 -7.33 -12.98
CA ASN A 339 -1.60 -8.58 -12.68
C ASN A 339 -2.56 -9.76 -12.38
N GLU A 340 -2.04 -10.87 -11.84
CA GLU A 340 -2.78 -12.10 -11.50
C GLU A 340 -3.93 -11.90 -10.50
N LEU A 341 -4.01 -10.76 -9.81
CA LEU A 341 -5.06 -10.43 -8.83
C LEU A 341 -6.18 -9.57 -9.44
N PHE A 342 -6.29 -9.57 -10.75
CA PHE A 342 -7.30 -8.88 -11.52
C PHE A 342 -8.53 -9.77 -11.79
N GLY A 343 -9.71 -9.16 -11.81
CA GLY A 343 -10.93 -9.82 -12.24
C GLY A 343 -11.96 -8.83 -12.80
N SER A 344 -12.88 -9.36 -13.60
CA SER A 344 -13.95 -8.58 -14.20
C SER A 344 -15.26 -9.35 -14.15
N TYR A 345 -16.35 -8.65 -13.91
CA TYR A 345 -17.71 -9.20 -13.91
C TYR A 345 -18.63 -8.33 -14.77
N ASP A 346 -19.46 -8.98 -15.57
CA ASP A 346 -20.51 -8.35 -16.34
C ASP A 346 -21.81 -8.35 -15.54
N GLY A 347 -22.49 -7.20 -15.55
CA GLY A 347 -23.79 -7.04 -14.92
C GLY A 347 -23.75 -6.56 -13.47
N TRP A 348 -24.94 -6.28 -12.99
CA TRP A 348 -25.22 -5.88 -11.60
C TRP A 348 -25.48 -7.10 -10.71
N GLY A 349 -25.57 -6.88 -9.40
CA GLY A 349 -25.86 -7.93 -8.42
C GLY A 349 -24.72 -8.14 -7.44
N THR A 350 -24.79 -9.26 -6.72
CA THR A 350 -23.79 -9.63 -5.71
C THR A 350 -22.83 -10.67 -6.27
N HIS A 351 -21.56 -10.33 -6.29
CA HIS A 351 -20.45 -11.17 -6.78
C HIS A 351 -19.52 -11.52 -5.63
N GLN A 352 -19.14 -12.79 -5.53
CA GLN A 352 -18.24 -13.28 -4.50
C GLN A 352 -16.92 -13.75 -5.09
N ILE A 353 -15.83 -13.23 -4.55
CA ILE A 353 -14.47 -13.61 -4.86
C ILE A 353 -13.98 -14.54 -3.75
N ASP A 354 -13.71 -15.79 -4.07
CA ASP A 354 -13.08 -16.73 -3.16
C ASP A 354 -11.59 -16.39 -3.00
N THR A 355 -11.24 -15.83 -1.85
CA THR A 355 -9.89 -15.35 -1.59
C THR A 355 -8.86 -16.47 -1.41
N SER A 356 -9.29 -17.72 -1.20
CA SER A 356 -8.39 -18.87 -1.09
C SER A 356 -7.57 -19.13 -2.38
N LYS A 357 -8.04 -18.59 -3.50
CA LYS A 357 -7.39 -18.69 -4.81
C LYS A 357 -6.40 -17.55 -5.10
N LEU A 358 -6.33 -16.55 -4.23
CA LEU A 358 -5.57 -15.32 -4.47
C LEU A 358 -4.18 -15.30 -3.83
N ASN A 359 -3.77 -16.37 -3.15
CA ASN A 359 -2.48 -16.47 -2.44
C ASN A 359 -2.17 -15.27 -1.51
N LEU A 360 -3.21 -14.72 -0.88
CA LEU A 360 -3.07 -13.60 0.05
C LEU A 360 -2.24 -14.04 1.28
N LYS A 361 -1.41 -13.15 1.79
CA LYS A 361 -0.50 -13.42 2.90
C LYS A 361 -1.01 -12.79 4.19
N ALA A 362 -0.93 -13.51 5.30
CA ALA A 362 -1.22 -12.98 6.61
C ALA A 362 -0.36 -11.75 6.93
N ASN A 363 -0.89 -10.86 7.76
CA ASN A 363 -0.20 -9.65 8.20
C ASN A 363 0.26 -8.71 7.06
N THR A 364 -0.46 -8.74 5.94
CA THR A 364 -0.18 -7.92 4.75
C THR A 364 -1.37 -7.01 4.47
N ASP A 365 -1.07 -5.74 4.21
CA ASP A 365 -2.06 -4.74 3.85
C ASP A 365 -2.31 -4.76 2.35
N TYR A 366 -3.56 -4.70 1.94
CA TYR A 366 -4.01 -4.74 0.54
C TYR A 366 -4.91 -3.55 0.21
N TYR A 367 -4.84 -3.15 -1.04
CA TYR A 367 -5.78 -2.24 -1.71
C TYR A 367 -6.68 -3.03 -2.65
N LEU A 368 -7.97 -2.83 -2.55
CA LEU A 368 -8.96 -3.29 -3.52
C LEU A 368 -9.45 -2.07 -4.30
N LEU A 369 -9.12 -2.02 -5.57
CA LEU A 369 -9.51 -0.97 -6.50
C LEU A 369 -10.60 -1.52 -7.41
N ILE A 370 -11.69 -0.77 -7.60
CA ILE A 370 -12.79 -1.18 -8.46
C ILE A 370 -13.16 -0.03 -9.38
N THR A 371 -13.16 -0.28 -10.68
CA THR A 371 -13.75 0.60 -11.68
C THR A 371 -15.02 -0.04 -12.22
N ALA A 372 -16.14 0.64 -12.08
CA ALA A 372 -17.44 0.18 -12.54
C ALA A 372 -17.97 1.10 -13.64
N SER A 373 -18.51 0.51 -14.70
CA SER A 373 -19.06 1.19 -15.89
C SER A 373 -20.56 1.04 -15.97
N GLY A 374 -21.25 2.14 -16.27
CA GLY A 374 -22.70 2.17 -16.52
C GLY A 374 -23.07 1.92 -17.99
N ASN A 375 -22.07 1.64 -18.85
CA ASN A 375 -22.27 1.25 -20.23
C ASN A 375 -21.07 0.44 -20.75
N SER A 376 -21.28 -0.28 -21.85
CA SER A 376 -20.26 -1.13 -22.48
C SER A 376 -19.03 -0.34 -22.98
N GLU A 377 -19.21 0.93 -23.32
CA GLU A 377 -18.17 1.81 -23.87
C GLU A 377 -17.28 2.43 -22.79
N GLY A 378 -17.63 2.29 -21.50
CA GLY A 378 -16.86 2.85 -20.39
C GLY A 378 -16.88 4.38 -20.33
N THR A 379 -17.86 5.05 -20.95
CA THR A 379 -17.96 6.52 -20.97
C THR A 379 -18.65 7.10 -19.75
N SER A 380 -19.26 6.25 -18.92
CA SER A 380 -19.81 6.59 -17.59
C SER A 380 -19.26 5.61 -16.56
N GLN A 381 -18.52 6.11 -15.57
CA GLN A 381 -17.80 5.27 -14.63
C GLN A 381 -17.85 5.77 -13.20
N SER A 382 -17.75 4.85 -12.25
CA SER A 382 -17.44 5.14 -10.85
C SER A 382 -16.20 4.38 -10.40
N TYR A 383 -15.51 4.91 -9.40
CA TYR A 383 -14.32 4.33 -8.82
C TYR A 383 -14.51 4.13 -7.31
N VAL A 384 -14.10 2.98 -6.84
CA VAL A 384 -14.09 2.62 -5.41
C VAL A 384 -12.70 2.12 -5.04
N GLU A 385 -12.19 2.62 -3.93
CA GLU A 385 -10.98 2.16 -3.30
C GLU A 385 -11.29 1.71 -1.88
N ALA A 386 -10.91 0.49 -1.54
CA ALA A 386 -11.04 -0.06 -0.20
C ALA A 386 -9.69 -0.66 0.22
N THR A 387 -9.39 -0.55 1.51
CA THR A 387 -8.20 -1.17 2.10
C THR A 387 -8.61 -2.31 3.02
N PHE A 388 -7.81 -3.37 3.04
CA PHE A 388 -7.97 -4.45 3.99
C PHE A 388 -6.64 -5.10 4.31
N ALA A 389 -6.59 -5.76 5.47
CA ALA A 389 -5.44 -6.56 5.86
C ALA A 389 -5.91 -7.97 6.21
N LEU A 390 -5.09 -8.98 5.91
CA LEU A 390 -5.32 -10.28 6.50
C LEU A 390 -4.95 -10.20 7.98
N PRO A 391 -5.84 -10.69 8.87
CA PRO A 391 -5.54 -10.72 10.28
C PRO A 391 -4.25 -11.53 10.55
N PRO A 392 -3.44 -11.15 11.56
CA PRO A 392 -2.32 -11.98 11.98
C PRO A 392 -2.81 -13.33 12.52
N ALA A 393 -2.07 -14.40 12.25
CA ALA A 393 -2.41 -15.75 12.74
C ALA A 393 -2.29 -15.89 14.26
N ALA A 394 -1.52 -15.03 14.92
CA ALA A 394 -1.33 -15.00 16.36
C ALA A 394 -1.01 -13.56 16.81
N PRO A 395 -1.28 -13.22 18.09
CA PRO A 395 -0.80 -11.98 18.68
C PRO A 395 0.72 -12.00 18.81
N GLU A 396 1.33 -10.82 18.87
CA GLU A 396 2.72 -10.70 19.31
C GLU A 396 2.86 -11.14 20.78
N THR A 397 4.05 -11.57 21.17
CA THR A 397 4.29 -11.99 22.56
C THR A 397 4.17 -10.82 23.52
N ALA A 398 3.28 -10.94 24.49
CA ALA A 398 3.21 -9.99 25.60
C ALA A 398 4.39 -10.20 26.57
N ASP A 399 4.93 -9.11 27.07
CA ASP A 399 6.04 -9.05 28.02
C ASP A 399 5.57 -8.95 29.50
N ASN A 400 4.31 -9.26 29.75
CA ASN A 400 3.66 -9.18 31.06
C ASN A 400 2.63 -10.29 31.23
N ILE A 401 2.06 -10.39 32.43
CA ILE A 401 1.07 -11.41 32.84
C ILE A 401 -0.30 -10.78 33.19
N ILE A 402 -0.57 -9.54 32.73
CA ILE A 402 -1.76 -8.81 33.19
C ILE A 402 -2.92 -9.04 32.22
N ILE A 403 -4.05 -9.47 32.78
CA ILE A 403 -5.34 -9.55 32.13
C ILE A 403 -6.18 -8.35 32.57
N ALA A 404 -6.66 -7.58 31.58
CA ALA A 404 -7.59 -6.49 31.81
C ALA A 404 -9.01 -7.05 31.98
N HIS A 405 -9.56 -7.03 33.21
CA HIS A 405 -10.93 -7.48 33.50
C HIS A 405 -11.94 -6.64 32.73
N ARG A 406 -12.79 -7.29 31.91
CA ARG A 406 -13.74 -6.64 30.98
C ARG A 406 -13.12 -5.55 30.11
N GLY A 407 -11.86 -5.77 29.72
CA GLY A 407 -11.08 -4.80 28.94
C GLY A 407 -10.45 -3.66 29.75
N GLY A 408 -10.49 -3.70 31.08
CA GLY A 408 -10.02 -2.60 31.95
C GLY A 408 -10.95 -1.39 31.95
N SER A 409 -12.23 -1.62 31.69
CA SER A 409 -13.29 -0.62 31.52
C SER A 409 -13.36 0.39 32.66
N LYS A 410 -13.20 -0.08 33.90
CA LYS A 410 -13.25 0.75 35.12
C LYS A 410 -12.13 1.80 35.14
N GLU A 411 -10.92 1.42 34.77
CA GLU A 411 -9.77 2.34 34.69
C GLU A 411 -9.87 3.26 33.49
N ALA A 412 -10.38 2.75 32.37
CA ALA A 412 -10.54 3.51 31.12
C ALA A 412 -11.74 4.47 31.14
N GLY A 413 -12.73 4.28 32.03
CA GLY A 413 -13.96 5.05 32.03
C GLY A 413 -14.89 4.77 30.84
N VAL A 414 -14.87 3.54 30.32
CA VAL A 414 -15.69 3.09 29.18
C VAL A 414 -16.56 1.90 29.60
N PRO A 415 -17.60 1.51 28.81
CA PRO A 415 -18.43 0.38 29.18
C PRO A 415 -17.67 -0.95 29.24
N ASP A 416 -18.09 -1.80 30.18
CA ASP A 416 -17.61 -3.19 30.30
C ASP A 416 -17.83 -3.94 28.98
N ASN A 417 -16.87 -4.80 28.61
CA ASN A 417 -17.00 -5.70 27.45
C ASN A 417 -17.27 -4.98 26.12
N SER A 418 -16.93 -3.69 26.02
CA SER A 418 -17.07 -2.89 24.81
C SER A 418 -15.83 -3.05 23.91
N ILE A 419 -15.96 -2.71 22.64
CA ILE A 419 -14.81 -2.60 21.73
C ILE A 419 -13.82 -1.51 22.23
N ALA A 420 -14.34 -0.44 22.84
CA ALA A 420 -13.52 0.60 23.45
C ALA A 420 -12.66 0.07 24.61
N SER A 421 -13.23 -0.78 25.49
CA SER A 421 -12.46 -1.38 26.59
C SER A 421 -11.41 -2.38 26.10
N LEU A 422 -11.73 -3.18 25.09
CA LEU A 422 -10.76 -4.05 24.42
C LEU A 422 -9.58 -3.24 23.86
N LYS A 423 -9.89 -2.16 23.12
CA LYS A 423 -8.83 -1.27 22.55
C LYS A 423 -7.97 -0.62 23.64
N TYR A 424 -8.54 -0.34 24.81
CA TYR A 424 -7.74 0.16 25.93
C TYR A 424 -6.74 -0.90 26.42
N ALA A 425 -7.18 -2.15 26.64
CA ALA A 425 -6.30 -3.25 27.02
C ALA A 425 -5.19 -3.48 25.98
N MET A 426 -5.54 -3.44 24.69
CA MET A 426 -4.60 -3.55 23.57
C MET A 426 -3.59 -2.40 23.56
N GLY A 427 -4.03 -1.16 23.77
CA GLY A 427 -3.16 0.03 23.82
C GLY A 427 -2.15 -0.01 24.99
N LEU A 428 -2.47 -0.72 26.07
CA LEU A 428 -1.55 -0.99 27.16
C LEU A 428 -0.61 -2.17 26.90
N GLY A 429 -0.88 -3.00 25.88
CA GLY A 429 -0.17 -4.25 25.61
C GLY A 429 -0.36 -5.32 26.67
N CYS A 430 -1.53 -5.39 27.29
CA CYS A 430 -1.87 -6.42 28.28
C CYS A 430 -1.71 -7.82 27.67
N TYR A 431 -1.38 -8.82 28.51
CA TYR A 431 -1.36 -10.23 28.11
C TYR A 431 -2.69 -10.66 27.48
N ALA A 432 -3.81 -10.29 28.14
CA ALA A 432 -5.14 -10.52 27.57
C ALA A 432 -6.15 -9.46 28.02
N SER A 433 -7.25 -9.37 27.27
CA SER A 433 -8.50 -8.73 27.67
C SER A 433 -9.48 -9.84 28.09
N GLU A 434 -9.93 -9.83 29.33
CA GLU A 434 -10.99 -10.73 29.76
C GLU A 434 -12.34 -10.17 29.37
N THR A 435 -13.28 -11.08 29.02
CA THR A 435 -14.64 -10.70 28.61
C THR A 435 -15.64 -11.81 28.86
N ASP A 436 -16.87 -11.42 29.22
CA ASP A 436 -17.97 -12.31 29.58
C ASP A 436 -18.77 -12.73 28.34
N ILE A 437 -19.06 -14.03 28.19
CA ILE A 437 -19.81 -14.56 27.04
C ILE A 437 -21.07 -15.33 27.44
N TYR A 438 -22.13 -15.16 26.62
CA TYR A 438 -23.40 -15.89 26.77
C TYR A 438 -23.90 -16.39 25.40
N TRP A 439 -24.52 -17.58 25.42
CA TRP A 439 -25.20 -18.16 24.29
C TRP A 439 -26.59 -17.51 24.07
N THR A 440 -26.95 -17.21 22.81
CA THR A 440 -28.23 -16.62 22.41
C THR A 440 -29.15 -17.64 21.72
N LYS A 441 -30.46 -17.34 21.68
CA LYS A 441 -31.50 -18.21 21.09
C LYS A 441 -31.19 -18.59 19.62
N ASP A 442 -30.58 -17.71 18.86
CA ASP A 442 -30.21 -17.91 17.45
C ASP A 442 -28.82 -18.52 17.26
N ASN A 443 -28.29 -19.22 18.30
CA ASN A 443 -27.00 -19.91 18.28
C ASN A 443 -25.82 -18.98 17.97
N LYS A 444 -25.87 -17.76 18.49
CA LYS A 444 -24.75 -16.81 18.48
C LYS A 444 -24.22 -16.59 19.88
N ILE A 445 -23.09 -15.90 19.98
CA ILE A 445 -22.48 -15.51 21.25
C ILE A 445 -22.50 -14.00 21.37
N VAL A 446 -23.10 -13.52 22.48
CA VAL A 446 -23.07 -12.12 22.88
C VAL A 446 -21.96 -11.87 23.90
N VAL A 447 -21.24 -10.75 23.74
CA VAL A 447 -20.16 -10.32 24.65
C VAL A 447 -20.71 -9.20 25.54
N ALA A 448 -21.00 -9.52 26.79
CA ALA A 448 -21.52 -8.58 27.78
C ALA A 448 -21.49 -9.20 29.18
N HIS A 449 -21.48 -8.38 30.22
CA HIS A 449 -21.80 -8.85 31.56
C HIS A 449 -23.31 -8.67 31.81
N ALA A 450 -24.02 -9.74 32.08
CA ALA A 450 -25.43 -9.69 32.41
C ALA A 450 -25.65 -9.08 33.82
N ASN A 451 -26.80 -8.49 34.04
CA ASN A 451 -27.19 -8.03 35.38
C ASN A 451 -27.46 -9.20 36.33
N SER A 452 -27.82 -8.90 37.59
CA SER A 452 -28.10 -9.92 38.63
C SER A 452 -29.22 -10.88 38.27
N GLU A 453 -30.12 -10.49 37.33
CA GLU A 453 -31.20 -11.34 36.81
C GLU A 453 -30.76 -12.11 35.54
N CYS A 454 -29.47 -12.08 35.18
CA CYS A 454 -28.92 -12.65 33.95
C CYS A 454 -29.51 -12.05 32.65
N LYS A 455 -29.89 -10.77 32.68
CA LYS A 455 -30.36 -10.04 31.51
C LYS A 455 -29.29 -9.13 30.93
N ILE A 456 -29.28 -9.02 29.61
CA ILE A 456 -28.50 -8.08 28.82
C ILE A 456 -29.47 -7.16 28.09
N ASN A 457 -29.38 -5.84 28.27
CA ASN A 457 -30.35 -4.87 27.74
C ASN A 457 -31.83 -5.25 28.10
N GLY A 458 -32.03 -5.78 29.31
CA GLY A 458 -33.35 -6.22 29.77
C GLY A 458 -33.88 -7.54 29.16
N ARG A 459 -33.09 -8.23 28.36
CA ARG A 459 -33.42 -9.47 27.66
C ARG A 459 -32.64 -10.65 28.20
N TYR A 460 -33.28 -11.82 28.31
CA TYR A 460 -32.56 -13.07 28.56
C TYR A 460 -31.84 -13.55 27.30
N PRO A 461 -30.54 -13.80 27.30
CA PRO A 461 -29.79 -14.22 26.11
C PRO A 461 -30.40 -15.48 25.45
N TRP A 462 -30.72 -16.50 26.24
CA TRP A 462 -31.25 -17.77 25.74
C TRP A 462 -32.71 -17.71 25.17
N GLU A 463 -33.40 -16.59 25.40
CA GLU A 463 -34.76 -16.35 24.87
C GLU A 463 -34.78 -15.33 23.72
N SER A 464 -33.68 -14.67 23.49
CA SER A 464 -33.54 -13.58 22.52
C SER A 464 -32.46 -13.87 21.49
N THR A 465 -32.68 -13.43 20.27
CA THR A 465 -31.63 -13.39 19.26
C THR A 465 -30.62 -12.29 19.59
N LEU A 466 -29.40 -12.40 19.07
CA LEU A 466 -28.42 -11.35 19.20
C LEU A 466 -28.93 -10.00 18.69
N ALA A 467 -29.62 -10.00 17.54
CA ALA A 467 -30.19 -8.78 16.95
C ALA A 467 -31.23 -8.13 17.88
N GLU A 468 -32.08 -8.91 18.56
CA GLU A 468 -33.06 -8.40 19.53
C GLU A 468 -32.37 -7.80 20.77
N ILE A 469 -31.27 -8.38 21.24
CA ILE A 469 -30.48 -7.84 22.35
C ILE A 469 -29.84 -6.52 21.95
N GLN A 470 -29.28 -6.46 20.76
CA GLN A 470 -28.61 -5.27 20.22
C GLN A 470 -29.60 -4.12 19.95
N ALA A 471 -30.81 -4.43 19.46
CA ALA A 471 -31.85 -3.44 19.21
C ALA A 471 -32.47 -2.88 20.50
N ALA A 472 -32.44 -3.65 21.62
CA ALA A 472 -33.01 -3.27 22.89
C ALA A 472 -32.23 -2.18 23.64
N GLY A 473 -30.97 -1.91 23.30
CA GLY A 473 -30.19 -0.84 23.91
C GLY A 473 -28.78 -0.72 23.38
N LYS A 474 -28.19 0.45 23.61
CA LYS A 474 -26.79 0.77 23.34
C LYS A 474 -26.00 0.83 24.63
N LEU A 475 -24.69 0.62 24.55
CA LEU A 475 -23.76 0.91 25.64
C LEU A 475 -23.69 2.42 25.89
N SER A 476 -23.23 2.83 27.07
CA SER A 476 -23.22 4.26 27.46
C SER A 476 -22.36 5.14 26.55
N ASN A 477 -21.41 4.56 25.80
CA ASN A 477 -20.59 5.25 24.81
C ASN A 477 -21.20 5.22 23.38
N GLY A 478 -22.41 4.71 23.21
CA GLY A 478 -23.12 4.62 21.93
C GLY A 478 -22.82 3.35 21.12
N GLU A 479 -21.87 2.53 21.53
CA GLU A 479 -21.58 1.25 20.87
C GLU A 479 -22.77 0.28 20.99
N THR A 480 -22.86 -0.62 20.02
CA THR A 480 -23.75 -1.79 20.12
C THR A 480 -23.05 -2.88 20.94
N VAL A 481 -23.80 -3.62 21.75
CA VAL A 481 -23.27 -4.81 22.42
C VAL A 481 -22.66 -5.74 21.38
N PRO A 482 -21.38 -6.13 21.51
CA PRO A 482 -20.68 -6.88 20.46
C PRO A 482 -21.15 -8.35 20.35
N SER A 483 -21.05 -8.92 19.15
CA SER A 483 -20.94 -10.37 18.98
C SER A 483 -19.53 -10.85 19.35
N LEU A 484 -19.37 -12.14 19.58
CA LEU A 484 -18.03 -12.72 19.78
C LEU A 484 -17.19 -12.60 18.51
N GLU A 485 -17.78 -12.78 17.35
CA GLU A 485 -17.12 -12.61 16.05
C GLU A 485 -16.54 -11.21 15.89
N ASP A 486 -17.33 -10.17 16.17
CA ASP A 486 -16.87 -8.77 16.09
C ASP A 486 -15.76 -8.49 17.10
N TYR A 487 -15.88 -9.06 18.30
CA TYR A 487 -14.89 -8.88 19.38
C TYR A 487 -13.55 -9.54 19.03
N ILE A 488 -13.58 -10.77 18.50
CA ILE A 488 -12.37 -11.48 18.04
C ILE A 488 -11.72 -10.71 16.87
N ARG A 489 -12.50 -10.30 15.88
CA ARG A 489 -11.96 -9.52 14.75
C ARG A 489 -11.33 -8.21 15.19
N ALA A 490 -11.89 -7.55 16.21
CA ALA A 490 -11.33 -6.33 16.76
C ALA A 490 -10.00 -6.54 17.49
N ALA A 491 -9.76 -7.75 18.03
CA ALA A 491 -8.50 -8.12 18.69
C ALA A 491 -7.40 -8.51 17.68
N MET A 492 -7.79 -9.16 16.55
CA MET A 492 -6.88 -9.74 15.55
C MET A 492 -6.28 -8.68 14.62
N VAL A 493 -5.57 -7.71 15.19
CA VAL A 493 -4.95 -6.63 14.41
C VAL A 493 -3.43 -6.68 14.52
N LYS A 494 -2.75 -6.21 13.49
CA LYS A 494 -1.29 -6.17 13.41
C LYS A 494 -0.68 -5.40 14.58
N GLY A 495 0.36 -5.96 15.18
CA GLY A 495 1.06 -5.37 16.32
C GLY A 495 0.37 -5.56 17.68
N SER A 496 -0.81 -6.21 17.73
CA SER A 496 -1.49 -6.50 18.99
C SER A 496 -0.78 -7.63 19.75
N LYS A 497 -0.50 -7.39 21.03
CA LYS A 497 0.02 -8.39 21.97
C LYS A 497 -1.07 -9.04 22.82
N THR A 498 -2.30 -8.54 22.74
CA THR A 498 -3.38 -8.85 23.68
C THR A 498 -4.27 -9.96 23.16
N LYS A 499 -4.31 -11.08 23.89
CA LYS A 499 -5.25 -12.18 23.69
C LYS A 499 -6.64 -11.83 24.24
N LEU A 500 -7.62 -12.67 23.92
CA LEU A 500 -8.93 -12.68 24.56
C LEU A 500 -9.00 -13.82 25.59
N CYS A 501 -9.40 -13.50 26.80
CA CYS A 501 -9.71 -14.47 27.84
C CYS A 501 -11.24 -14.51 28.03
N LEU A 502 -11.89 -15.52 27.44
CA LEU A 502 -13.35 -15.62 27.36
C LEU A 502 -13.90 -16.30 28.61
N ASP A 503 -14.66 -15.56 29.43
CA ASP A 503 -15.31 -16.09 30.63
C ASP A 503 -16.68 -16.69 30.31
N VAL A 504 -16.77 -18.02 30.38
CA VAL A 504 -18.01 -18.77 30.21
C VAL A 504 -18.87 -18.67 31.45
N LYS A 505 -19.85 -17.78 31.45
CA LYS A 505 -20.66 -17.46 32.63
C LYS A 505 -21.69 -18.54 32.98
N ALA A 506 -21.74 -18.88 34.26
CA ALA A 506 -22.87 -19.65 34.76
C ALA A 506 -24.14 -18.82 34.81
N ILE A 507 -25.26 -19.40 34.41
CA ILE A 507 -26.59 -18.82 34.53
C ILE A 507 -27.32 -19.50 35.66
N THR A 508 -27.64 -18.76 36.71
CA THR A 508 -28.26 -19.30 37.93
C THR A 508 -29.65 -18.78 38.19
N SER A 509 -30.04 -17.66 37.60
CA SER A 509 -31.35 -17.02 37.75
C SER A 509 -31.99 -16.78 36.36
N PRO A 510 -33.28 -16.94 36.17
CA PRO A 510 -34.29 -17.39 37.14
C PRO A 510 -34.25 -18.90 37.42
N SER A 511 -33.43 -19.63 36.68
CA SER A 511 -33.22 -21.08 36.85
C SER A 511 -31.79 -21.46 36.53
N ASN A 512 -31.30 -22.60 37.01
CA ASN A 512 -30.00 -23.14 36.63
C ASN A 512 -30.00 -23.54 35.15
N ARG A 513 -29.12 -22.93 34.37
CA ARG A 513 -28.93 -23.17 32.92
C ARG A 513 -27.48 -23.52 32.56
N ASP A 514 -26.87 -24.39 33.34
CA ASP A 514 -25.50 -24.86 33.13
C ASP A 514 -25.30 -25.39 31.69
N SER A 515 -26.35 -26.00 31.10
CA SER A 515 -26.30 -26.47 29.72
C SER A 515 -26.11 -25.35 28.69
N ASP A 516 -26.66 -24.16 28.96
CA ASP A 516 -26.50 -23.03 28.03
C ASP A 516 -25.10 -22.39 28.16
N ALA A 517 -24.50 -22.43 29.35
CA ALA A 517 -23.10 -22.07 29.49
C ALA A 517 -22.18 -23.03 28.72
N VAL A 518 -22.47 -24.34 28.76
CA VAL A 518 -21.73 -25.33 27.96
C VAL A 518 -21.90 -25.09 26.47
N LYS A 519 -23.12 -24.79 25.98
CA LYS A 519 -23.37 -24.39 24.58
C LYS A 519 -22.62 -23.12 24.21
N ALA A 520 -22.49 -22.15 25.13
CA ALA A 520 -21.70 -20.94 24.87
C ALA A 520 -20.23 -21.29 24.60
N CYS A 521 -19.63 -22.18 25.40
CA CYS A 521 -18.28 -22.66 25.19
C CYS A 521 -18.13 -23.42 23.84
N GLU A 522 -19.05 -24.36 23.57
CA GLU A 522 -19.03 -25.14 22.32
C GLU A 522 -19.11 -24.23 21.11
N ARG A 523 -20.10 -23.32 21.07
CA ARG A 523 -20.27 -22.40 19.93
C ARG A 523 -19.11 -21.40 19.81
N ALA A 524 -18.57 -20.94 20.93
CA ALA A 524 -17.39 -20.08 20.91
C ALA A 524 -16.17 -20.80 20.31
N CYS A 525 -15.97 -22.09 20.61
CA CYS A 525 -14.91 -22.89 19.97
C CYS A 525 -15.09 -23.00 18.45
N GLU A 526 -16.33 -23.17 17.97
CA GLU A 526 -16.64 -23.18 16.54
C GLU A 526 -16.30 -21.84 15.89
N ILE A 527 -16.77 -20.72 16.48
CA ILE A 527 -16.49 -19.37 15.97
C ILE A 527 -14.98 -19.09 15.93
N ILE A 528 -14.25 -19.46 16.97
CA ILE A 528 -12.79 -19.30 17.02
C ILE A 528 -12.11 -20.07 15.89
N LYS A 529 -12.54 -21.30 15.61
CA LYS A 529 -12.04 -22.09 14.48
C LYS A 529 -12.44 -21.51 13.13
N GLU A 530 -13.69 -21.06 12.97
CA GLU A 530 -14.16 -20.39 11.75
C GLU A 530 -13.36 -19.14 11.43
N LEU A 531 -12.87 -18.45 12.46
CA LEU A 531 -12.04 -17.24 12.34
C LEU A 531 -10.53 -17.53 12.30
N GLU A 532 -10.10 -18.79 12.50
CA GLU A 532 -8.69 -19.18 12.66
C GLU A 532 -8.01 -18.39 13.80
N ALA A 533 -8.72 -18.24 14.91
CA ALA A 533 -8.35 -17.38 16.04
C ALA A 533 -7.86 -18.17 17.28
N GLU A 534 -7.48 -19.44 17.16
CA GLU A 534 -7.11 -20.30 18.28
C GLU A 534 -5.94 -19.74 19.08
N ALA A 535 -4.97 -19.12 18.42
CA ALA A 535 -3.83 -18.50 19.09
C ALA A 535 -4.19 -17.18 19.82
N TRP A 536 -5.34 -16.60 19.49
CA TRP A 536 -5.83 -15.33 20.04
C TRP A 536 -6.71 -15.50 21.25
N CYS A 537 -7.26 -16.70 21.50
CA CYS A 537 -8.28 -16.94 22.49
C CYS A 537 -7.82 -17.96 23.54
N GLU A 538 -8.26 -17.76 24.75
CA GLU A 538 -8.24 -18.75 25.84
C GLU A 538 -9.53 -18.61 26.64
N PHE A 539 -9.92 -19.66 27.37
CA PHE A 539 -11.12 -19.67 28.18
C PHE A 539 -10.82 -19.66 29.67
N ILE A 540 -11.71 -19.04 30.41
CA ILE A 540 -11.98 -19.37 31.80
C ILE A 540 -13.46 -19.74 31.92
N CYS A 541 -13.81 -20.60 32.88
CA CYS A 541 -15.19 -20.98 33.06
C CYS A 541 -15.57 -21.03 34.56
N SER A 542 -16.87 -20.88 34.80
CA SER A 542 -17.45 -21.01 36.14
C SER A 542 -17.05 -22.33 36.81
N GLY A 543 -16.79 -22.28 38.13
CA GLY A 543 -16.44 -23.43 38.96
C GLY A 543 -17.57 -24.42 39.24
N ARG A 544 -18.68 -24.39 38.50
CA ARG A 544 -19.74 -25.39 38.61
C ARG A 544 -19.35 -26.67 37.91
N THR A 545 -19.43 -27.82 38.59
CA THR A 545 -18.91 -29.12 38.11
C THR A 545 -19.36 -29.46 36.68
N ASN A 546 -20.63 -29.26 36.35
CA ASN A 546 -21.14 -29.57 35.03
C ASN A 546 -20.52 -28.67 33.93
N ILE A 547 -20.38 -27.37 34.19
CA ILE A 547 -19.75 -26.42 33.27
C ILE A 547 -18.27 -26.76 33.14
N THR A 548 -17.55 -26.86 34.27
CA THR A 548 -16.13 -27.14 34.30
C THR A 548 -15.78 -28.39 33.47
N LYS A 549 -16.47 -29.53 33.76
CA LYS A 549 -16.18 -30.80 33.10
C LYS A 549 -16.43 -30.75 31.58
N ASN A 550 -17.50 -30.11 31.12
CA ASN A 550 -17.90 -30.16 29.72
C ASN A 550 -17.19 -29.07 28.89
N CYS A 551 -16.95 -27.87 29.41
CA CYS A 551 -16.21 -26.82 28.68
C CYS A 551 -14.78 -27.26 28.34
N ALA A 552 -14.08 -27.93 29.27
CA ALA A 552 -12.73 -28.45 28.98
C ALA A 552 -12.72 -29.42 27.77
N LYS A 553 -13.73 -30.25 27.63
CA LYS A 553 -13.85 -31.18 26.50
C LYS A 553 -13.86 -30.43 25.16
N TYR A 554 -14.67 -29.38 25.04
CA TYR A 554 -14.77 -28.61 23.78
C TYR A 554 -13.54 -27.75 23.52
N ALA A 555 -13.02 -27.06 24.54
CA ALA A 555 -11.82 -26.23 24.41
C ALA A 555 -10.61 -27.07 23.99
N ASN A 556 -10.36 -28.21 24.66
CA ASN A 556 -9.24 -29.10 24.33
C ASN A 556 -9.37 -29.71 22.94
N ALA A 557 -10.59 -30.10 22.52
CA ALA A 557 -10.84 -30.61 21.17
C ALA A 557 -10.59 -29.52 20.09
N ALA A 558 -10.76 -28.25 20.45
CA ALA A 558 -10.46 -27.12 19.59
C ALA A 558 -8.99 -26.66 19.65
N GLY A 559 -8.18 -27.21 20.56
CA GLY A 559 -6.79 -26.79 20.79
C GLY A 559 -6.65 -25.45 21.49
N ILE A 560 -7.70 -25.02 22.25
CA ILE A 560 -7.76 -23.74 22.94
C ILE A 560 -7.50 -23.96 24.43
N ALA A 561 -6.60 -23.16 25.01
CA ALA A 561 -6.29 -23.25 26.43
C ALA A 561 -7.48 -22.85 27.30
N ILE A 562 -7.68 -23.56 28.43
CA ILE A 562 -8.79 -23.31 29.35
C ILE A 562 -8.37 -23.41 30.80
N GLY A 563 -8.84 -22.46 31.63
CA GLY A 563 -8.76 -22.45 33.09
C GLY A 563 -10.14 -22.53 33.75
N ALA A 564 -10.23 -22.90 34.99
CA ALA A 564 -11.49 -22.94 35.70
C ALA A 564 -11.45 -22.20 37.03
N MET A 565 -12.59 -21.61 37.39
CA MET A 565 -12.88 -20.96 38.63
C MET A 565 -13.61 -21.92 39.56
N GLY A 566 -12.95 -22.68 40.36
CA GLY A 566 -13.60 -23.59 41.30
C GLY A 566 -12.61 -24.19 42.26
N GLU A 567 -13.12 -24.68 43.40
CA GLU A 567 -12.27 -25.26 44.44
C GLU A 567 -12.21 -26.80 44.25
N PHE A 568 -11.62 -27.22 43.10
CA PHE A 568 -11.38 -28.64 42.82
C PHE A 568 -9.93 -29.01 43.11
N SER A 569 -9.69 -30.31 43.40
CA SER A 569 -8.32 -30.78 43.57
C SER A 569 -7.51 -30.69 42.27
N ALA A 570 -6.19 -30.61 42.41
CA ALA A 570 -5.30 -30.61 41.26
C ALA A 570 -5.49 -31.86 40.36
N SER A 571 -5.79 -33.02 40.97
CA SER A 571 -6.11 -34.25 40.22
C SER A 571 -7.37 -34.08 39.37
N GLN A 572 -8.47 -33.54 39.93
CA GLN A 572 -9.70 -33.32 39.22
C GLN A 572 -9.54 -32.36 38.02
N TYR A 573 -8.77 -31.28 38.19
CA TYR A 573 -8.45 -30.38 37.09
C TYR A 573 -7.72 -31.10 35.94
N LYS A 574 -6.70 -31.90 36.29
CA LYS A 574 -5.93 -32.68 35.29
C LYS A 574 -6.79 -33.72 34.59
N ASP A 575 -7.62 -34.45 35.33
CA ASP A 575 -8.53 -35.47 34.77
C ASP A 575 -9.52 -34.88 33.77
N TRP A 576 -9.90 -33.61 33.96
CA TRP A 576 -10.76 -32.88 33.01
C TRP A 576 -9.98 -32.16 31.91
N GLY A 577 -8.65 -32.18 31.95
CA GLY A 577 -7.80 -31.58 30.91
C GLY A 577 -7.51 -30.10 31.07
N TYR A 578 -7.61 -29.56 32.30
CA TYR A 578 -7.22 -28.19 32.59
C TYR A 578 -5.70 -28.06 32.74
N THR A 579 -5.17 -26.91 32.38
CA THR A 579 -3.77 -26.55 32.51
C THR A 579 -3.52 -25.52 33.63
N TRP A 580 -4.57 -24.83 34.10
CA TRP A 580 -4.47 -23.89 35.21
C TRP A 580 -5.76 -23.78 36.04
N HIS A 581 -5.59 -23.39 37.29
CA HIS A 581 -6.64 -22.96 38.21
C HIS A 581 -6.71 -21.43 38.23
N ASN A 582 -7.88 -20.84 37.94
CA ASN A 582 -8.13 -19.40 38.06
C ASN A 582 -8.79 -19.10 39.41
N ARG A 583 -7.99 -18.65 40.38
CA ARG A 583 -8.43 -18.53 41.80
C ARG A 583 -9.04 -17.16 42.06
N ASP A 584 -10.18 -17.17 42.75
CA ASP A 584 -10.80 -15.94 43.27
C ASP A 584 -10.06 -15.51 44.57
N LYS A 585 -9.58 -14.25 44.59
CA LYS A 585 -8.87 -13.67 45.77
C LYS A 585 -9.64 -13.80 47.06
N LYS A 586 -10.99 -13.86 47.03
CA LYS A 586 -11.83 -13.98 48.24
C LYS A 586 -11.60 -15.25 49.04
N TYR A 587 -11.08 -16.31 48.41
CA TYR A 587 -10.74 -17.55 49.11
C TYR A 587 -9.32 -17.53 49.64
N GLY A 588 -8.64 -16.40 49.55
CA GLY A 588 -7.23 -16.28 49.87
C GLY A 588 -6.35 -16.95 48.81
N ILE A 589 -5.12 -16.54 48.75
CA ILE A 589 -4.08 -17.17 47.94
C ILE A 589 -2.76 -17.08 48.71
N SER A 590 -2.04 -18.18 48.78
CA SER A 590 -0.73 -18.25 49.44
C SER A 590 0.30 -18.85 48.47
N GLU A 591 1.55 -18.49 48.66
CA GLU A 591 2.65 -19.08 47.89
C GLU A 591 2.71 -20.61 48.03
N SER A 592 2.37 -21.15 49.19
CA SER A 592 2.32 -22.59 49.46
C SER A 592 1.27 -23.29 48.61
N GLU A 593 0.08 -22.70 48.49
CA GLU A 593 -0.98 -23.24 47.62
C GLU A 593 -0.59 -23.15 46.13
N VAL A 594 -0.02 -22.02 45.68
CA VAL A 594 0.50 -21.89 44.32
C VAL A 594 1.53 -22.97 44.01
N ASN A 595 2.48 -23.19 44.93
CA ASN A 595 3.49 -24.26 44.79
C ASN A 595 2.86 -25.66 44.75
N THR A 596 1.77 -25.90 45.49
CA THR A 596 1.06 -27.19 45.49
C THR A 596 0.48 -27.49 44.08
N TYR A 597 -0.16 -26.51 43.43
CA TYR A 597 -0.66 -26.68 42.08
C TYR A 597 0.47 -26.80 41.04
N LEU A 598 1.53 -25.97 41.18
CA LEU A 598 2.71 -26.05 40.31
C LEU A 598 3.40 -27.41 40.39
N ASN A 599 3.57 -27.96 41.59
CA ASN A 599 4.15 -29.28 41.79
C ASN A 599 3.27 -30.41 41.20
N ALA A 600 1.98 -30.19 41.11
CA ALA A 600 1.06 -31.08 40.43
C ALA A 600 1.03 -30.86 38.89
N GLY A 601 1.80 -29.93 38.34
CA GLY A 601 1.86 -29.60 36.92
C GLY A 601 0.71 -28.71 36.44
N LEU A 602 0.09 -27.94 37.33
CA LEU A 602 -0.95 -26.97 37.03
C LEU A 602 -0.46 -25.55 37.31
N GLN A 603 -0.73 -24.62 36.42
CA GLN A 603 -0.50 -23.20 36.68
C GLN A 603 -1.61 -22.61 37.57
N VAL A 604 -1.36 -21.45 38.14
CA VAL A 604 -2.35 -20.71 38.97
C VAL A 604 -2.42 -19.28 38.46
N SER A 605 -3.63 -18.78 38.27
CA SER A 605 -3.94 -17.39 38.06
C SER A 605 -4.87 -16.86 39.15
N VAL A 606 -4.95 -15.55 39.27
CA VAL A 606 -5.77 -14.91 40.32
C VAL A 606 -6.60 -13.77 39.76
N PHE A 607 -7.84 -13.63 40.26
CA PHE A 607 -8.79 -12.56 39.91
C PHE A 607 -9.58 -12.11 41.17
N THR A 608 -10.18 -10.92 41.21
CA THR A 608 -9.77 -9.72 40.52
C THR A 608 -8.96 -8.92 41.52
N LEU A 609 -7.68 -8.72 41.26
CA LEU A 609 -6.81 -7.99 42.21
C LEU A 609 -6.89 -6.48 41.93
N GLU A 610 -7.01 -5.70 42.99
CA GLU A 610 -6.83 -4.26 42.97
C GLU A 610 -5.37 -3.89 43.32
N PRO A 611 -4.66 -3.13 42.51
CA PRO A 611 -3.22 -2.86 42.68
C PRO A 611 -2.87 -2.24 44.04
N ASP A 612 -3.74 -1.40 44.55
CA ASP A 612 -3.47 -0.68 45.81
C ASP A 612 -3.94 -1.47 47.06
N ALA A 613 -5.03 -2.22 46.95
CA ALA A 613 -5.60 -2.98 48.09
C ALA A 613 -5.03 -4.40 48.20
N ASP A 614 -4.81 -5.09 47.07
CA ASP A 614 -4.56 -6.53 47.06
C ASP A 614 -3.12 -6.91 46.66
N TRP A 615 -2.29 -5.96 46.23
CA TRP A 615 -0.93 -6.26 45.74
C TRP A 615 -0.10 -7.05 46.74
N GLN A 616 -0.23 -6.74 48.05
CA GLN A 616 0.53 -7.41 49.08
C GLN A 616 0.24 -8.92 49.16
N LEU A 617 -0.95 -9.36 48.70
CA LEU A 617 -1.31 -10.78 48.68
C LEU A 617 -0.39 -11.63 47.81
N VAL A 618 0.16 -11.04 46.75
CA VAL A 618 0.94 -11.76 45.73
C VAL A 618 2.34 -11.20 45.49
N SER A 619 2.68 -10.05 46.06
CA SER A 619 3.89 -9.27 45.73
C SER A 619 5.22 -10.05 45.90
N SER A 620 5.28 -11.01 46.81
CA SER A 620 6.50 -11.82 47.04
C SER A 620 6.66 -13.00 46.05
N TYR A 621 5.60 -13.39 45.33
CA TYR A 621 5.61 -14.58 44.45
C TYR A 621 4.82 -14.42 43.16
N TRP A 622 4.45 -13.20 42.77
CA TRP A 622 3.66 -12.95 41.57
C TRP A 622 4.28 -13.53 40.30
N GLN A 623 5.60 -13.64 40.22
CA GLN A 623 6.29 -14.26 39.07
C GLN A 623 5.98 -15.77 38.93
N LYS A 624 5.44 -16.42 39.95
CA LYS A 624 4.98 -17.81 39.90
C LYS A 624 3.56 -17.94 39.34
N LEU A 625 2.83 -16.82 39.26
CA LEU A 625 1.49 -16.80 38.70
C LEU A 625 1.53 -16.84 37.19
N ARG A 626 0.58 -17.54 36.59
CA ARG A 626 0.38 -17.53 35.15
C ARG A 626 -0.06 -16.16 34.66
N VAL A 627 -1.13 -15.62 35.27
CA VAL A 627 -1.68 -14.31 34.98
C VAL A 627 -2.36 -13.69 36.19
N ILE A 628 -2.52 -12.37 36.17
CA ILE A 628 -3.25 -11.58 37.17
C ILE A 628 -4.35 -10.80 36.46
N THR A 629 -5.61 -11.04 36.81
CA THR A 629 -6.75 -10.28 36.29
C THR A 629 -7.06 -9.09 37.19
N THR A 630 -7.26 -7.90 36.62
CA THR A 630 -7.48 -6.65 37.36
C THR A 630 -8.39 -5.66 36.62
N ASP A 631 -9.14 -4.87 37.41
CA ASP A 631 -9.91 -3.71 36.89
C ASP A 631 -9.03 -2.50 36.53
N TYR A 632 -7.76 -2.52 37.00
CA TYR A 632 -6.81 -1.40 36.83
C TYR A 632 -5.51 -1.86 36.17
N PRO A 633 -5.58 -2.29 34.89
CA PRO A 633 -4.45 -2.92 34.21
C PRO A 633 -3.22 -2.01 34.09
N LYS A 634 -3.37 -0.70 33.83
CA LYS A 634 -2.26 0.24 33.77
C LYS A 634 -1.50 0.34 35.10
N LYS A 635 -2.25 0.42 36.22
CA LYS A 635 -1.65 0.45 37.55
C LYS A 635 -0.98 -0.87 37.88
N MET A 636 -1.59 -2.00 37.52
CA MET A 636 -1.02 -3.33 37.82
C MET A 636 0.24 -3.58 36.99
N LEU A 637 0.28 -3.17 35.73
CA LEU A 637 1.49 -3.20 34.90
C LEU A 637 2.67 -2.46 35.55
N ALA A 638 2.40 -1.34 36.23
CA ALA A 638 3.44 -0.60 36.93
C ALA A 638 3.98 -1.33 38.21
N LYS A 639 3.21 -2.27 38.79
CA LYS A 639 3.63 -3.09 39.92
C LYS A 639 4.47 -4.30 39.50
N THR A 640 4.27 -4.80 38.29
CA THR A 640 4.90 -6.01 37.73
C THR A 640 6.09 -5.75 36.79
N ARG A 641 6.50 -4.50 36.66
CA ARG A 641 7.70 -4.08 35.92
C ARG A 641 8.98 -4.11 36.71
#